data_eb43a5b93da4258f527e9dcc4d470b04
#
_entry.id   eb43a5b93da4258f527e9dcc4d470b04
#
_cell.length_a   1.000
_cell.length_b   1.000
_cell.length_c   1.000
_cell.angle_alpha   90.00
_cell.angle_beta   90.00
_cell.angle_gamma   90.00
#
_symmetry.space_group_name_H-M   'P 1'
#
loop_
_entity.id
_entity.type
_entity.pdbx_description
1 polymer ?
#
loop_
_entity_poly.entity_id
_entity_poly.type
_entity_poly.pdbx_seq_one_letter_code
_entity_poly.pdbx_strand_id
1 'polypeptide(L)'
;MKDAKNQPTISKQEVDSVIALYKSGKYHEVIKQIKVLNEIYPRVPFLFNLAGVCYKSVGELASSAKMFETAVNIKPDYFEAHKNLGLVFKNLGQVNESIDSLNMAISIKSDYFDAHYNLAIILKELGRHDQALNSYEKAISINPNFANAYNNLGNLYLDLGREDDAINSYSRAIQINPNFAQAHNNLGNLFKDIERYEDAIQSYKKAIKANPQLSEAINNLGNLFKTLNQLDNAINCYKKAVAINPHFAEAHYNLGIVFKKTNKKEKALISLERAFSLKPSMDYILGDLLSAKCNFCSWGDYYALIDELQLKISNNKKVVNPFNLLGLIDDPSLQRKAAEIFANDQYPKKYALPEIQQYQKHPRIRIGYFSADFHNHATMHLMAELFELHKKSLFEIIAFSFGPDKKDEWRQRAVNSFDKFIDVRHKSDLEVSMIAREMEIDIAVDLKGYTRDCRPKIFVESCAPIQVSFLGYPGTMATDFIDYLIADQTLIPKEKRAHYSEKIAYMPYSYQANVSNRDVSQDPVSRYEHGLPKTGFVFCCFNNNYKITISVFSIWMRILLAVEDSVLWLLENESITKKNLIQEAEKFGINKDRLVFAKMVPVEDHLSRIRLADLFIDTLPYNAHTTASDALRMGVPVLTCIGESFASRVAASLLSALKLHSLITKSHSEYESLAIELATQPKKLKAIKDILAISLSSEALYNAKLFTQNLESAYMQMYDRHNKGLAPEHIYIE
;
A
#
# COMPACT_ATOMS: atom_id res chain seq x y z
N MET A 1 41.50 -66.14 -0.49
CA MET A 1 40.15 -66.64 -0.69
C MET A 1 39.78 -67.64 0.38
N LYS A 2 39.70 -67.26 1.62
CA LYS A 2 39.10 -68.01 2.72
C LYS A 2 38.66 -66.89 3.69
N ASP A 3 37.37 -66.61 3.84
CA ASP A 3 36.63 -65.94 4.92
C ASP A 3 35.29 -65.36 4.48
N ALA A 4 34.64 -66.01 3.48
CA ALA A 4 33.32 -65.56 3.01
C ALA A 4 32.16 -66.50 3.44
N LYS A 5 32.33 -67.34 4.46
CA LYS A 5 31.35 -68.38 4.78
C LYS A 5 30.91 -68.43 6.25
N ASN A 6 30.77 -67.35 6.98
CA ASN A 6 30.01 -67.35 8.26
C ASN A 6 29.72 -65.89 8.74
N GLN A 7 29.05 -65.06 7.94
CA GLN A 7 28.50 -63.91 8.54
C GLN A 7 27.08 -64.23 9.07
N PRO A 8 26.76 -63.83 10.32
CA PRO A 8 25.46 -64.09 10.89
C PRO A 8 24.41 -63.32 10.04
N THR A 9 23.35 -64.02 9.64
CA THR A 9 22.19 -63.39 8.98
C THR A 9 21.26 -62.91 10.02
N ILE A 10 20.83 -61.63 9.91
CA ILE A 10 19.84 -61.02 10.82
C ILE A 10 18.57 -61.85 10.79
N SER A 11 18.01 -62.16 11.98
CA SER A 11 16.77 -62.91 12.10
C SER A 11 15.54 -62.03 11.73
N LYS A 12 14.50 -62.68 11.24
CA LYS A 12 13.21 -62.01 10.98
C LYS A 12 12.66 -61.32 12.23
N GLN A 13 12.81 -61.92 13.42
CA GLN A 13 12.34 -61.37 14.68
C GLN A 13 13.06 -60.08 15.06
N GLU A 14 14.37 -59.95 14.81
CA GLU A 14 15.13 -58.73 15.05
C GLU A 14 14.69 -57.63 14.08
N VAL A 15 14.45 -57.95 12.80
CA VAL A 15 13.93 -56.99 11.81
C VAL A 15 12.54 -56.50 12.19
N ASP A 16 11.63 -57.41 12.54
CA ASP A 16 10.26 -57.12 12.93
C ASP A 16 10.21 -56.23 14.22
N SER A 17 11.13 -56.46 15.16
CA SER A 17 11.28 -55.64 16.38
C SER A 17 11.64 -54.21 16.06
N VAL A 18 12.62 -53.97 15.19
CA VAL A 18 13.06 -52.64 14.78
C VAL A 18 11.99 -51.92 13.98
N ILE A 19 11.29 -52.64 13.08
CA ILE A 19 10.16 -52.10 12.32
C ILE A 19 8.98 -51.70 13.25
N ALA A 20 8.70 -52.49 14.28
CA ALA A 20 7.64 -52.21 15.23
C ALA A 20 7.93 -50.92 16.02
N LEU A 21 9.17 -50.73 16.48
CA LEU A 21 9.62 -49.50 17.15
C LEU A 21 9.54 -48.29 16.18
N TYR A 22 9.96 -48.42 14.92
CA TYR A 22 9.84 -47.41 13.91
C TYR A 22 8.38 -46.99 13.68
N LYS A 23 7.47 -47.94 13.51
CA LYS A 23 6.03 -47.71 13.34
C LYS A 23 5.39 -47.03 14.55
N SER A 24 5.93 -47.25 15.75
CA SER A 24 5.46 -46.58 16.98
C SER A 24 6.06 -45.17 17.19
N GLY A 25 6.88 -44.66 16.24
CA GLY A 25 7.49 -43.33 16.32
C GLY A 25 8.69 -43.21 17.30
N LYS A 26 9.18 -44.33 17.84
CA LYS A 26 10.24 -44.34 18.84
C LYS A 26 11.65 -44.28 18.18
N TYR A 27 11.90 -43.24 17.41
CA TYR A 27 13.09 -43.14 16.54
C TYR A 27 14.43 -43.24 17.30
N HIS A 28 14.54 -42.69 18.49
CA HIS A 28 15.74 -42.79 19.31
C HIS A 28 16.02 -44.24 19.78
N GLU A 29 14.95 -44.99 20.14
CA GLU A 29 15.08 -46.41 20.51
C GLU A 29 15.50 -47.25 19.30
N VAL A 30 14.92 -46.95 18.11
CA VAL A 30 15.34 -47.60 16.84
C VAL A 30 16.81 -47.38 16.55
N ILE A 31 17.30 -46.13 16.65
CA ILE A 31 18.70 -45.77 16.42
C ILE A 31 19.61 -46.55 17.39
N LYS A 32 19.26 -46.62 18.68
CA LYS A 32 20.01 -47.33 19.67
C LYS A 32 20.07 -48.86 19.38
N GLN A 33 18.93 -49.45 19.03
CA GLN A 33 18.86 -50.87 18.69
C GLN A 33 19.63 -51.18 17.40
N ILE A 34 19.51 -50.36 16.35
CA ILE A 34 20.23 -50.52 15.10
C ILE A 34 21.74 -50.38 15.30
N LYS A 35 22.22 -49.50 16.18
CA LYS A 35 23.67 -49.45 16.51
C LYS A 35 24.19 -50.79 16.98
N VAL A 36 23.49 -51.45 17.92
CA VAL A 36 23.87 -52.77 18.41
C VAL A 36 23.82 -53.84 17.30
N LEU A 37 22.74 -53.81 16.48
CA LEU A 37 22.60 -54.73 15.37
C LEU A 37 23.69 -54.54 14.29
N ASN A 38 24.10 -53.29 14.01
CA ASN A 38 25.18 -53.04 13.05
C ASN A 38 26.56 -53.52 13.50
N GLU A 39 26.80 -53.66 14.81
CA GLU A 39 28.01 -54.28 15.32
C GLU A 39 28.01 -55.78 15.05
N ILE A 40 26.82 -56.41 15.09
CA ILE A 40 26.65 -57.84 14.84
C ILE A 40 26.51 -58.11 13.33
N TYR A 41 25.80 -57.27 12.60
CA TYR A 41 25.43 -57.38 11.20
C TYR A 41 25.92 -56.20 10.36
N PRO A 42 27.21 -55.94 10.20
CA PRO A 42 27.77 -54.71 9.62
C PRO A 42 27.54 -54.57 8.11
N ARG A 43 26.94 -55.56 7.44
CA ARG A 43 26.69 -55.57 5.99
C ARG A 43 25.21 -55.71 5.64
N VAL A 44 24.29 -55.27 6.50
CA VAL A 44 22.84 -55.27 6.23
C VAL A 44 22.38 -53.88 5.82
N PRO A 45 22.26 -53.54 4.51
CA PRO A 45 21.96 -52.21 4.02
C PRO A 45 20.64 -51.64 4.55
N PHE A 46 19.65 -52.52 4.79
CA PHE A 46 18.34 -52.13 5.34
C PHE A 46 18.45 -51.45 6.71
N LEU A 47 19.32 -51.92 7.59
CA LEU A 47 19.51 -51.34 8.92
C LEU A 47 20.05 -49.89 8.82
N PHE A 48 21.04 -49.69 7.95
CA PHE A 48 21.60 -48.37 7.71
C PHE A 48 20.59 -47.42 7.06
N ASN A 49 19.82 -47.88 6.08
CA ASN A 49 18.78 -47.09 5.47
C ASN A 49 17.71 -46.71 6.51
N LEU A 50 17.25 -47.62 7.36
CA LEU A 50 16.27 -47.37 8.40
C LEU A 50 16.82 -46.42 9.48
N ALA A 51 18.09 -46.57 9.89
CA ALA A 51 18.76 -45.62 10.77
C ALA A 51 18.80 -44.20 10.16
N GLY A 52 19.15 -44.11 8.88
CA GLY A 52 19.14 -42.86 8.14
C GLY A 52 17.78 -42.17 8.17
N VAL A 53 16.69 -42.93 7.95
CA VAL A 53 15.32 -42.38 8.07
C VAL A 53 15.03 -41.90 9.49
N CYS A 54 15.43 -42.64 10.52
CA CYS A 54 15.22 -42.24 11.92
C CYS A 54 16.04 -41.00 12.28
N TYR A 55 17.31 -40.88 11.89
CA TYR A 55 18.15 -39.70 12.10
C TYR A 55 17.53 -38.45 11.41
N LYS A 56 17.01 -38.62 10.18
CA LYS A 56 16.27 -37.55 9.50
C LYS A 56 15.06 -37.09 10.32
N SER A 57 14.30 -38.05 10.86
CA SER A 57 13.08 -37.76 11.65
C SER A 57 13.37 -37.05 12.97
N VAL A 58 14.56 -37.22 13.55
CA VAL A 58 14.98 -36.50 14.77
C VAL A 58 15.83 -35.23 14.46
N GLY A 59 15.96 -34.86 13.18
CA GLY A 59 16.67 -33.63 12.76
C GLY A 59 18.19 -33.75 12.62
N GLU A 60 18.77 -34.94 12.85
CA GLU A 60 20.21 -35.19 12.73
C GLU A 60 20.61 -35.48 11.26
N LEU A 61 20.58 -34.44 10.40
CA LEU A 61 20.74 -34.59 8.95
C LEU A 61 22.12 -35.15 8.55
N ALA A 62 23.20 -34.72 9.20
CA ALA A 62 24.56 -35.23 8.90
C ALA A 62 24.69 -36.71 9.24
N SER A 63 24.18 -37.15 10.40
CA SER A 63 24.13 -38.56 10.79
C SER A 63 23.28 -39.38 9.81
N SER A 64 22.15 -38.79 9.36
CA SER A 64 21.27 -39.43 8.37
C SER A 64 21.98 -39.66 7.03
N ALA A 65 22.68 -38.64 6.49
CA ALA A 65 23.46 -38.77 5.25
C ALA A 65 24.48 -39.89 5.36
N LYS A 66 25.27 -39.89 6.44
CA LYS A 66 26.30 -40.95 6.67
C LYS A 66 25.68 -42.36 6.69
N MET A 67 24.49 -42.52 7.26
CA MET A 67 23.83 -43.84 7.28
C MET A 67 23.36 -44.25 5.88
N PHE A 68 22.80 -43.33 5.09
CA PHE A 68 22.41 -43.64 3.72
C PHE A 68 23.63 -43.91 2.82
N GLU A 69 24.71 -43.11 2.94
CA GLU A 69 25.97 -43.38 2.25
C GLU A 69 26.50 -44.79 2.57
N THR A 70 26.46 -45.18 3.84
CA THR A 70 26.86 -46.55 4.23
C THR A 70 25.94 -47.58 3.58
N ALA A 71 24.64 -47.36 3.54
CA ALA A 71 23.69 -48.27 2.91
C ALA A 71 23.98 -48.48 1.41
N VAL A 72 24.23 -47.37 0.66
CA VAL A 72 24.51 -47.44 -0.79
C VAL A 72 25.94 -48.00 -1.06
N ASN A 73 26.91 -47.78 -0.17
CA ASN A 73 28.22 -48.37 -0.29
C ASN A 73 28.20 -49.89 -0.10
N ILE A 74 27.33 -50.39 0.81
CA ILE A 74 27.15 -51.85 1.00
C ILE A 74 26.35 -52.47 -0.15
N LYS A 75 25.30 -51.72 -0.62
CA LYS A 75 24.44 -52.17 -1.70
C LYS A 75 24.27 -51.01 -2.72
N PRO A 76 25.16 -50.95 -3.75
CA PRO A 76 25.15 -49.87 -4.73
C PRO A 76 23.85 -49.74 -5.56
N ASP A 77 23.09 -50.82 -5.69
CA ASP A 77 21.80 -50.87 -6.41
C ASP A 77 20.60 -50.67 -5.48
N TYR A 78 20.80 -50.03 -4.31
CA TYR A 78 19.72 -49.75 -3.34
C TYR A 78 19.03 -48.43 -3.66
N PHE A 79 18.11 -48.41 -4.63
CA PHE A 79 17.48 -47.22 -5.17
C PHE A 79 16.73 -46.38 -4.09
N GLU A 80 16.07 -47.02 -3.09
CA GLU A 80 15.41 -46.27 -2.00
C GLU A 80 16.43 -45.52 -1.13
N ALA A 81 17.58 -46.08 -0.86
CA ALA A 81 18.63 -45.43 -0.09
C ALA A 81 19.24 -44.25 -0.88
N HIS A 82 19.47 -44.40 -2.18
CA HIS A 82 19.88 -43.29 -3.04
C HIS A 82 18.84 -42.15 -3.05
N LYS A 83 17.53 -42.44 -3.19
CA LYS A 83 16.49 -41.43 -3.12
C LYS A 83 16.47 -40.74 -1.75
N ASN A 84 16.60 -41.50 -0.65
CA ASN A 84 16.62 -40.94 0.70
C ASN A 84 17.85 -40.06 0.94
N LEU A 85 19.02 -40.46 0.42
CA LEU A 85 20.27 -39.70 0.45
C LEU A 85 20.10 -38.36 -0.30
N GLY A 86 19.51 -38.39 -1.51
CA GLY A 86 19.21 -37.18 -2.28
C GLY A 86 18.34 -36.21 -1.52
N LEU A 87 17.30 -36.67 -0.83
CA LEU A 87 16.44 -35.82 -0.01
C LEU A 87 17.17 -35.21 1.20
N VAL A 88 18.12 -35.94 1.80
CA VAL A 88 18.90 -35.40 2.92
C VAL A 88 19.92 -34.39 2.42
N PHE A 89 20.59 -34.63 1.31
CA PHE A 89 21.50 -33.67 0.69
C PHE A 89 20.77 -32.36 0.31
N LYS A 90 19.53 -32.44 -0.21
CA LYS A 90 18.69 -31.24 -0.39
C LYS A 90 18.55 -30.44 0.91
N ASN A 91 18.20 -31.13 2.01
CA ASN A 91 17.99 -30.43 3.31
C ASN A 91 19.29 -29.87 3.91
N LEU A 92 20.46 -30.43 3.52
CA LEU A 92 21.79 -29.93 3.88
C LEU A 92 22.27 -28.79 2.96
N GLY A 93 21.50 -28.43 1.92
CA GLY A 93 21.90 -27.43 0.91
C GLY A 93 22.90 -27.95 -0.14
N GLN A 94 23.20 -29.26 -0.13
CA GLN A 94 24.11 -29.95 -1.06
C GLN A 94 23.33 -30.36 -2.32
N VAL A 95 23.01 -29.34 -3.15
CA VAL A 95 22.04 -29.52 -4.23
C VAL A 95 22.53 -30.43 -5.36
N ASN A 96 23.82 -30.34 -5.72
CA ASN A 96 24.38 -31.17 -6.79
C ASN A 96 24.40 -32.65 -6.37
N GLU A 97 24.87 -32.94 -5.17
CA GLU A 97 24.90 -34.29 -4.59
C GLU A 97 23.47 -34.86 -4.46
N SER A 98 22.50 -34.01 -4.20
CA SER A 98 21.08 -34.39 -4.17
C SER A 98 20.60 -34.86 -5.55
N ILE A 99 20.91 -34.09 -6.61
CA ILE A 99 20.57 -34.43 -8.00
C ILE A 99 21.23 -35.71 -8.42
N ASP A 100 22.53 -35.88 -8.12
CA ASP A 100 23.30 -37.08 -8.48
C ASP A 100 22.72 -38.33 -7.80
N SER A 101 22.39 -38.24 -6.51
CA SER A 101 21.78 -39.34 -5.78
C SER A 101 20.40 -39.73 -6.32
N LEU A 102 19.55 -38.74 -6.69
CA LEU A 102 18.26 -39.02 -7.31
C LEU A 102 18.40 -39.64 -8.71
N ASN A 103 19.34 -39.14 -9.52
CA ASN A 103 19.63 -39.72 -10.83
C ASN A 103 20.16 -41.15 -10.71
N MET A 104 20.97 -41.44 -9.69
CA MET A 104 21.41 -42.83 -9.42
C MET A 104 20.20 -43.69 -9.06
N ALA A 105 19.28 -43.22 -8.21
CA ALA A 105 18.06 -43.98 -7.91
C ALA A 105 17.23 -44.28 -9.18
N ILE A 106 17.10 -43.28 -10.08
CA ILE A 106 16.40 -43.44 -11.38
C ILE A 106 17.14 -44.37 -12.32
N SER A 107 18.47 -44.31 -12.36
CA SER A 107 19.27 -45.22 -13.22
C SER A 107 19.15 -46.70 -12.81
N ILE A 108 19.04 -46.95 -11.49
CA ILE A 108 18.83 -48.27 -10.94
C ILE A 108 17.40 -48.76 -11.17
N LYS A 109 16.42 -47.84 -10.96
CA LYS A 109 15.01 -48.15 -11.13
C LYS A 109 14.32 -47.01 -11.91
N SER A 110 14.25 -47.17 -13.23
CA SER A 110 13.74 -46.12 -14.14
C SER A 110 12.24 -45.81 -13.96
N ASP A 111 11.48 -46.76 -13.41
CA ASP A 111 10.05 -46.59 -13.07
C ASP A 111 9.81 -46.18 -11.61
N TYR A 112 10.77 -45.48 -10.99
CA TYR A 112 10.65 -44.99 -9.61
C TYR A 112 10.07 -43.60 -9.58
N PHE A 113 8.73 -43.47 -9.60
CA PHE A 113 8.02 -42.21 -9.66
C PHE A 113 8.42 -41.21 -8.55
N ASP A 114 8.68 -41.68 -7.32
CA ASP A 114 9.12 -40.84 -6.20
C ASP A 114 10.44 -40.10 -6.48
N ALA A 115 11.40 -40.78 -7.12
CA ALA A 115 12.69 -40.16 -7.44
C ALA A 115 12.53 -39.11 -8.53
N HIS A 116 11.77 -39.38 -9.59
CA HIS A 116 11.43 -38.41 -10.62
C HIS A 116 10.69 -37.17 -10.03
N TYR A 117 9.71 -37.40 -9.16
CA TYR A 117 8.96 -36.32 -8.48
C TYR A 117 9.86 -35.42 -7.63
N ASN A 118 10.74 -36.02 -6.82
CA ASN A 118 11.66 -35.26 -5.97
C ASN A 118 12.73 -34.52 -6.78
N LEU A 119 13.24 -35.13 -7.86
CA LEU A 119 14.13 -34.46 -8.80
C LEU A 119 13.47 -33.26 -9.45
N ALA A 120 12.19 -33.36 -9.86
CA ALA A 120 11.43 -32.27 -10.44
C ALA A 120 11.30 -31.08 -9.49
N ILE A 121 11.05 -31.35 -8.19
CA ILE A 121 10.97 -30.27 -7.16
C ILE A 121 12.30 -29.51 -7.09
N ILE A 122 13.44 -30.22 -7.04
CA ILE A 122 14.75 -29.58 -6.94
C ILE A 122 15.08 -28.78 -8.20
N LEU A 123 14.82 -29.35 -9.37
CA LEU A 123 15.04 -28.68 -10.65
C LEU A 123 14.20 -27.41 -10.81
N LYS A 124 12.95 -27.46 -10.34
CA LYS A 124 12.08 -26.26 -10.28
C LYS A 124 12.67 -25.17 -9.38
N GLU A 125 13.13 -25.52 -8.17
CA GLU A 125 13.75 -24.58 -7.23
C GLU A 125 15.03 -23.94 -7.79
N LEU A 126 15.72 -24.62 -8.71
CA LEU A 126 16.90 -24.12 -9.43
C LEU A 126 16.55 -23.31 -10.70
N GLY A 127 15.27 -23.11 -11.02
CA GLY A 127 14.86 -22.48 -12.27
C GLY A 127 15.07 -23.31 -13.53
N ARG A 128 15.40 -24.62 -13.41
CA ARG A 128 15.60 -25.55 -14.54
C ARG A 128 14.25 -26.12 -14.98
N HIS A 129 13.38 -25.24 -15.47
CA HIS A 129 11.95 -25.53 -15.68
C HIS A 129 11.68 -26.65 -16.68
N ASP A 130 12.38 -26.71 -17.83
CA ASP A 130 12.17 -27.77 -18.83
C ASP A 130 12.50 -29.15 -18.29
N GLN A 131 13.58 -29.25 -17.50
CA GLN A 131 13.99 -30.49 -16.88
C GLN A 131 13.04 -30.91 -15.75
N ALA A 132 12.53 -29.92 -14.99
CA ALA A 132 11.52 -30.18 -13.97
C ALA A 132 10.22 -30.70 -14.61
N LEU A 133 9.79 -30.08 -15.72
CA LEU A 133 8.61 -30.50 -16.49
C LEU A 133 8.73 -31.97 -16.92
N ASN A 134 9.82 -32.34 -17.59
CA ASN A 134 10.07 -33.74 -18.01
C ASN A 134 10.05 -34.71 -16.82
N SER A 135 10.62 -34.31 -15.68
CA SER A 135 10.69 -35.17 -14.49
C SER A 135 9.29 -35.33 -13.85
N TYR A 136 8.44 -34.26 -13.80
CA TYR A 136 7.04 -34.42 -13.37
C TYR A 136 6.24 -35.30 -14.32
N GLU A 137 6.36 -35.10 -15.63
CA GLU A 137 5.66 -35.92 -16.63
C GLU A 137 6.04 -37.39 -16.53
N LYS A 138 7.33 -37.70 -16.27
CA LYS A 138 7.79 -39.07 -16.01
C LYS A 138 7.17 -39.65 -14.74
N ALA A 139 7.18 -38.89 -13.63
CA ALA A 139 6.55 -39.31 -12.39
C ALA A 139 5.05 -39.65 -12.57
N ILE A 140 4.34 -38.78 -13.31
CA ILE A 140 2.91 -38.94 -13.62
C ILE A 140 2.66 -40.12 -14.59
N SER A 141 3.50 -40.30 -15.59
CA SER A 141 3.38 -41.45 -16.51
C SER A 141 3.52 -42.78 -15.82
N ILE A 142 4.37 -42.84 -14.79
CA ILE A 142 4.60 -44.06 -13.98
C ILE A 142 3.45 -44.25 -12.97
N ASN A 143 3.03 -43.16 -12.31
CA ASN A 143 1.90 -43.16 -11.36
C ASN A 143 0.85 -42.11 -11.71
N PRO A 144 -0.13 -42.41 -12.57
CA PRO A 144 -1.17 -41.49 -13.01
C PRO A 144 -2.15 -41.03 -11.89
N ASN A 145 -2.09 -41.64 -10.73
CA ASN A 145 -2.93 -41.32 -9.58
C ASN A 145 -2.17 -40.51 -8.49
N PHE A 146 -1.04 -39.90 -8.85
CA PHE A 146 -0.21 -39.16 -7.91
C PHE A 146 -0.64 -37.64 -7.87
N ALA A 147 -1.66 -37.33 -7.07
CA ALA A 147 -2.23 -36.01 -6.97
C ALA A 147 -1.20 -34.89 -6.68
N ASN A 148 -0.19 -35.18 -5.81
CA ASN A 148 0.85 -34.20 -5.47
C ASN A 148 1.69 -33.78 -6.69
N ALA A 149 1.99 -34.73 -7.60
CA ALA A 149 2.75 -34.41 -8.81
C ALA A 149 1.95 -33.47 -9.73
N TYR A 150 0.66 -33.70 -9.91
CA TYR A 150 -0.21 -32.81 -10.69
C TYR A 150 -0.33 -31.41 -10.06
N ASN A 151 -0.47 -31.33 -8.73
CA ASN A 151 -0.51 -30.02 -8.05
C ASN A 151 0.79 -29.24 -8.24
N ASN A 152 1.94 -29.91 -8.11
CA ASN A 152 3.24 -29.25 -8.28
C ASN A 152 3.56 -28.94 -9.75
N LEU A 153 3.08 -29.76 -10.68
CA LEU A 153 3.13 -29.48 -12.11
C LEU A 153 2.29 -28.23 -12.46
N GLY A 154 1.11 -28.09 -11.85
CA GLY A 154 0.30 -26.88 -11.96
C GLY A 154 1.06 -25.62 -11.51
N ASN A 155 1.78 -25.70 -10.36
CA ASN A 155 2.62 -24.60 -9.91
C ASN A 155 3.78 -24.30 -10.90
N LEU A 156 4.35 -25.32 -11.55
CA LEU A 156 5.39 -25.13 -12.56
C LEU A 156 4.83 -24.46 -13.83
N TYR A 157 3.64 -24.85 -14.27
CA TYR A 157 2.99 -24.20 -15.42
C TYR A 157 2.69 -22.73 -15.15
N LEU A 158 2.34 -22.34 -13.91
CA LEU A 158 2.19 -20.93 -13.55
C LEU A 158 3.51 -20.16 -13.65
N ASP A 159 4.62 -20.75 -13.17
CA ASP A 159 5.94 -20.12 -13.29
C ASP A 159 6.35 -19.93 -14.77
N LEU A 160 5.81 -20.76 -15.68
CA LEU A 160 5.98 -20.68 -17.13
C LEU A 160 4.95 -19.79 -17.84
N GLY A 161 4.00 -19.19 -17.14
CA GLY A 161 2.91 -18.39 -17.71
C GLY A 161 1.87 -19.22 -18.50
N ARG A 162 1.78 -20.53 -18.26
CA ARG A 162 0.88 -21.47 -18.94
C ARG A 162 -0.37 -21.74 -18.09
N GLU A 163 -1.28 -20.79 -18.05
CA GLU A 163 -2.44 -20.77 -17.14
C GLU A 163 -3.41 -21.93 -17.38
N ASP A 164 -3.75 -22.24 -18.63
CA ASP A 164 -4.67 -23.34 -18.98
C ASP A 164 -4.11 -24.70 -18.57
N ASP A 165 -2.81 -24.93 -18.77
CA ASP A 165 -2.15 -26.16 -18.36
C ASP A 165 -2.11 -26.27 -16.82
N ALA A 166 -1.97 -25.15 -16.13
CA ALA A 166 -2.04 -25.13 -14.67
C ALA A 166 -3.46 -25.47 -14.18
N ILE A 167 -4.51 -24.91 -14.78
CA ILE A 167 -5.92 -25.23 -14.47
C ILE A 167 -6.16 -26.74 -14.66
N ASN A 168 -5.72 -27.30 -15.78
CA ASN A 168 -5.87 -28.72 -16.08
C ASN A 168 -5.16 -29.59 -15.04
N SER A 169 -3.94 -29.21 -14.67
CA SER A 169 -3.13 -29.96 -13.70
C SER A 169 -3.75 -29.95 -12.30
N TYR A 170 -4.16 -28.78 -11.79
CA TYR A 170 -4.87 -28.69 -10.51
C TYR A 170 -6.19 -29.45 -10.52
N SER A 171 -6.95 -29.34 -11.61
CA SER A 171 -8.22 -30.06 -11.79
C SER A 171 -8.00 -31.59 -11.74
N ARG A 172 -6.91 -32.08 -12.35
CA ARG A 172 -6.55 -33.49 -12.30
C ARG A 172 -6.15 -33.92 -10.88
N ALA A 173 -5.37 -33.11 -10.17
CA ALA A 173 -5.04 -33.37 -8.76
C ALA A 173 -6.30 -33.50 -7.90
N ILE A 174 -7.28 -32.63 -8.12
CA ILE A 174 -8.58 -32.62 -7.42
C ILE A 174 -9.45 -33.84 -7.80
N GLN A 175 -9.45 -34.25 -9.06
CA GLN A 175 -10.15 -35.46 -9.50
C GLN A 175 -9.60 -36.72 -8.81
N ILE A 176 -8.29 -36.80 -8.63
CA ILE A 176 -7.62 -37.93 -7.95
C ILE A 176 -7.90 -37.86 -6.43
N ASN A 177 -7.80 -36.68 -5.84
CA ASN A 177 -8.07 -36.44 -4.43
C ASN A 177 -9.04 -35.25 -4.25
N PRO A 178 -10.36 -35.48 -4.18
CA PRO A 178 -11.36 -34.40 -4.02
C PRO A 178 -11.20 -33.57 -2.74
N ASN A 179 -10.51 -34.08 -1.73
CA ASN A 179 -10.22 -33.37 -0.48
C ASN A 179 -8.82 -32.77 -0.45
N PHE A 180 -8.16 -32.58 -1.59
CA PHE A 180 -6.85 -31.96 -1.64
C PHE A 180 -6.95 -30.44 -1.47
N ALA A 181 -7.00 -29.98 -0.22
CA ALA A 181 -7.21 -28.57 0.14
C ALA A 181 -6.21 -27.63 -0.54
N GLN A 182 -4.92 -28.02 -0.64
CA GLN A 182 -3.88 -27.19 -1.27
C GLN A 182 -4.13 -26.98 -2.77
N ALA A 183 -4.54 -28.04 -3.48
CA ALA A 183 -4.85 -27.94 -4.92
C ALA A 183 -6.07 -27.03 -5.17
N HIS A 184 -7.10 -27.12 -4.33
CA HIS A 184 -8.22 -26.20 -4.38
C HIS A 184 -7.81 -24.76 -4.09
N ASN A 185 -6.92 -24.54 -3.10
CA ASN A 185 -6.40 -23.20 -2.79
C ASN A 185 -5.58 -22.62 -3.96
N ASN A 186 -4.69 -23.42 -4.56
CA ASN A 186 -3.87 -23.00 -5.69
C ASN A 186 -4.73 -22.66 -6.92
N LEU A 187 -5.73 -23.49 -7.22
CA LEU A 187 -6.69 -23.22 -8.28
C LEU A 187 -7.50 -21.92 -8.01
N GLY A 188 -7.85 -21.68 -6.75
CA GLY A 188 -8.49 -20.44 -6.33
C GLY A 188 -7.61 -19.21 -6.54
N ASN A 189 -6.30 -19.32 -6.25
CA ASN A 189 -5.35 -18.24 -6.51
C ASN A 189 -5.27 -17.94 -8.01
N LEU A 190 -5.13 -18.97 -8.84
CA LEU A 190 -5.08 -18.80 -10.29
C LEU A 190 -6.37 -18.16 -10.84
N PHE A 191 -7.53 -18.64 -10.45
CA PHE A 191 -8.80 -18.03 -10.88
C PHE A 191 -8.94 -16.57 -10.45
N LYS A 192 -8.43 -16.20 -9.26
CA LYS A 192 -8.38 -14.81 -8.81
C LYS A 192 -7.47 -13.98 -9.73
N ASP A 193 -6.31 -14.48 -10.09
CA ASP A 193 -5.30 -13.77 -10.87
C ASP A 193 -5.73 -13.54 -12.34
N ILE A 194 -6.55 -14.47 -12.89
CA ILE A 194 -7.20 -14.32 -14.21
C ILE A 194 -8.63 -13.72 -14.11
N GLU A 195 -8.96 -13.09 -12.99
CA GLU A 195 -10.21 -12.36 -12.71
C GLU A 195 -11.50 -13.21 -12.77
N ARG A 196 -11.40 -14.54 -12.71
CA ARG A 196 -12.53 -15.47 -12.59
C ARG A 196 -12.97 -15.58 -11.12
N TYR A 197 -13.53 -14.53 -10.58
CA TYR A 197 -13.75 -14.35 -9.14
C TYR A 197 -14.74 -15.35 -8.53
N GLU A 198 -15.80 -15.71 -9.23
CA GLU A 198 -16.79 -16.69 -8.77
C GLU A 198 -16.16 -18.09 -8.64
N ASP A 199 -15.37 -18.50 -9.62
CA ASP A 199 -14.63 -19.77 -9.57
C ASP A 199 -13.59 -19.80 -8.48
N ALA A 200 -12.91 -18.66 -8.23
CA ALA A 200 -11.97 -18.50 -7.14
C ALA A 200 -12.67 -18.65 -5.76
N ILE A 201 -13.83 -18.00 -5.56
CA ILE A 201 -14.61 -18.14 -4.32
C ILE A 201 -15.00 -19.60 -4.08
N GLN A 202 -15.46 -20.30 -5.10
CA GLN A 202 -15.85 -21.72 -4.98
C GLN A 202 -14.66 -22.61 -4.65
N SER A 203 -13.51 -22.36 -5.28
CA SER A 203 -12.28 -23.11 -5.05
C SER A 203 -11.77 -22.91 -3.61
N TYR A 204 -11.70 -21.68 -3.11
CA TYR A 204 -11.33 -21.42 -1.72
C TYR A 204 -12.33 -22.05 -0.72
N LYS A 205 -13.63 -21.97 -0.99
CA LYS A 205 -14.64 -22.63 -0.13
C LYS A 205 -14.44 -24.14 -0.07
N LYS A 206 -14.11 -24.79 -1.19
CA LYS A 206 -13.78 -26.23 -1.23
C LYS A 206 -12.48 -26.53 -0.49
N ALA A 207 -11.44 -25.69 -0.61
CA ALA A 207 -10.21 -25.82 0.16
C ALA A 207 -10.49 -25.77 1.68
N ILE A 208 -11.27 -24.81 2.13
CA ILE A 208 -11.64 -24.61 3.53
C ILE A 208 -12.52 -25.78 4.03
N LYS A 209 -13.42 -26.28 3.19
CA LYS A 209 -14.25 -27.46 3.53
C LYS A 209 -13.37 -28.71 3.70
N ALA A 210 -12.38 -28.92 2.82
CA ALA A 210 -11.46 -30.06 2.87
C ALA A 210 -10.48 -29.96 4.06
N ASN A 211 -10.01 -28.76 4.39
CA ASN A 211 -9.19 -28.50 5.56
C ASN A 211 -9.59 -27.18 6.25
N PRO A 212 -10.46 -27.22 7.27
CA PRO A 212 -10.88 -26.03 8.01
C PRO A 212 -9.74 -25.30 8.76
N GLN A 213 -8.60 -25.95 8.97
CA GLN A 213 -7.43 -25.36 9.62
C GLN A 213 -6.45 -24.71 8.62
N LEU A 214 -6.74 -24.70 7.32
CA LEU A 214 -5.90 -24.06 6.30
C LEU A 214 -6.13 -22.55 6.34
N SER A 215 -5.46 -21.86 7.27
CA SER A 215 -5.55 -20.42 7.48
C SER A 215 -5.19 -19.61 6.24
N GLU A 216 -4.29 -20.13 5.39
CA GLU A 216 -3.91 -19.53 4.11
C GLU A 216 -5.10 -19.41 3.14
N ALA A 217 -5.88 -20.47 2.93
CA ALA A 217 -7.04 -20.44 2.05
C ALA A 217 -8.12 -19.45 2.56
N ILE A 218 -8.28 -19.37 3.88
CA ILE A 218 -9.22 -18.42 4.51
C ILE A 218 -8.74 -16.98 4.30
N ASN A 219 -7.43 -16.72 4.46
CA ASN A 219 -6.84 -15.41 4.18
C ASN A 219 -6.97 -15.04 2.70
N ASN A 220 -6.73 -15.97 1.78
CA ASN A 220 -6.85 -15.75 0.34
C ASN A 220 -8.29 -15.44 -0.07
N LEU A 221 -9.28 -16.12 0.50
CA LEU A 221 -10.69 -15.77 0.33
C LEU A 221 -10.98 -14.36 0.87
N GLY A 222 -10.38 -13.99 2.00
CA GLY A 222 -10.45 -12.62 2.54
C GLY A 222 -9.86 -11.59 1.59
N ASN A 223 -8.71 -11.89 0.97
CA ASN A 223 -8.09 -11.03 -0.05
C ASN A 223 -9.01 -10.82 -1.26
N LEU A 224 -9.65 -11.89 -1.72
CA LEU A 224 -10.61 -11.79 -2.82
C LEU A 224 -11.85 -10.94 -2.44
N PHE A 225 -12.41 -11.13 -1.25
CA PHE A 225 -13.50 -10.26 -0.77
C PHE A 225 -13.07 -8.79 -0.63
N LYS A 226 -11.82 -8.54 -0.22
CA LYS A 226 -11.25 -7.18 -0.20
C LYS A 226 -11.17 -6.56 -1.60
N THR A 227 -10.74 -7.33 -2.59
CA THR A 227 -10.71 -6.91 -4.02
C THR A 227 -12.12 -6.58 -4.53
N LEU A 228 -13.11 -7.41 -4.19
CA LEU A 228 -14.52 -7.21 -4.53
C LEU A 228 -15.22 -6.14 -3.68
N ASN A 229 -14.48 -5.40 -2.84
CA ASN A 229 -14.99 -4.41 -1.91
C ASN A 229 -16.05 -4.95 -0.89
N GLN A 230 -16.08 -6.25 -0.68
CA GLN A 230 -16.92 -6.93 0.33
C GLN A 230 -16.19 -6.94 1.69
N LEU A 231 -16.01 -5.76 2.27
CA LEU A 231 -15.09 -5.53 3.39
C LEU A 231 -15.47 -6.31 4.67
N ASP A 232 -16.75 -6.46 4.96
CA ASP A 232 -17.19 -7.24 6.14
C ASP A 232 -16.90 -8.74 5.99
N ASN A 233 -17.07 -9.30 4.78
CA ASN A 233 -16.69 -10.67 4.48
C ASN A 233 -15.18 -10.87 4.62
N ALA A 234 -14.39 -9.90 4.12
CA ALA A 234 -12.93 -9.91 4.28
C ALA A 234 -12.50 -9.90 5.76
N ILE A 235 -13.09 -9.01 6.57
CA ILE A 235 -12.84 -8.94 8.03
C ILE A 235 -13.15 -10.29 8.70
N ASN A 236 -14.26 -10.92 8.36
CA ASN A 236 -14.63 -12.22 8.93
C ASN A 236 -13.64 -13.33 8.56
N CYS A 237 -13.17 -13.36 7.31
CA CYS A 237 -12.15 -14.30 6.87
C CYS A 237 -10.82 -14.08 7.62
N TYR A 238 -10.32 -12.85 7.68
CA TYR A 238 -9.06 -12.58 8.36
C TYR A 238 -9.12 -12.86 9.85
N LYS A 239 -10.24 -12.53 10.53
CA LYS A 239 -10.44 -12.90 11.94
C LYS A 239 -10.39 -14.41 12.17
N LYS A 240 -10.98 -15.21 11.26
CA LYS A 240 -10.89 -16.67 11.31
C LYS A 240 -9.46 -17.14 11.08
N ALA A 241 -8.75 -16.58 10.10
CA ALA A 241 -7.37 -16.94 9.80
C ALA A 241 -6.43 -16.70 10.98
N VAL A 242 -6.53 -15.53 11.66
CA VAL A 242 -5.71 -15.23 12.85
C VAL A 242 -6.13 -16.01 14.09
N ALA A 243 -7.41 -16.44 14.19
CA ALA A 243 -7.85 -17.31 15.27
C ALA A 243 -7.28 -18.74 15.13
N ILE A 244 -7.14 -19.23 13.90
CA ILE A 244 -6.53 -20.54 13.60
C ILE A 244 -5.01 -20.47 13.76
N ASN A 245 -4.39 -19.44 13.19
CA ASN A 245 -2.94 -19.21 13.27
C ASN A 245 -2.64 -17.79 13.82
N PRO A 246 -2.47 -17.64 15.14
CA PRO A 246 -2.17 -16.35 15.77
C PRO A 246 -0.81 -15.73 15.38
N HIS A 247 0.06 -16.50 14.71
CA HIS A 247 1.35 -16.05 14.20
C HIS A 247 1.32 -15.74 12.69
N PHE A 248 0.15 -15.70 12.06
CA PHE A 248 0.02 -15.39 10.65
C PHE A 248 0.09 -13.88 10.39
N ALA A 249 1.31 -13.36 10.22
CA ALA A 249 1.58 -11.94 10.08
C ALA A 249 0.78 -11.28 8.94
N GLU A 250 0.69 -11.92 7.77
CA GLU A 250 -0.04 -11.43 6.60
C GLU A 250 -1.55 -11.27 6.86
N ALA A 251 -2.15 -12.19 7.62
CA ALA A 251 -3.57 -12.08 7.98
C ALA A 251 -3.82 -10.91 8.96
N HIS A 252 -2.93 -10.69 9.92
CA HIS A 252 -2.99 -9.52 10.81
C HIS A 252 -2.82 -8.22 10.02
N TYR A 253 -1.87 -8.15 9.08
CA TYR A 253 -1.67 -7.00 8.21
C TYR A 253 -2.93 -6.70 7.37
N ASN A 254 -3.45 -7.70 6.66
CA ASN A 254 -4.66 -7.57 5.85
C ASN A 254 -5.87 -7.11 6.68
N LEU A 255 -6.02 -7.62 7.90
CA LEU A 255 -7.06 -7.20 8.84
C LEU A 255 -6.89 -5.73 9.22
N GLY A 256 -5.66 -5.30 9.49
CA GLY A 256 -5.31 -3.90 9.77
C GLY A 256 -5.68 -2.97 8.61
N ILE A 257 -5.33 -3.34 7.38
CA ILE A 257 -5.65 -2.56 6.17
C ILE A 257 -7.18 -2.44 5.97
N VAL A 258 -7.93 -3.52 6.16
CA VAL A 258 -9.40 -3.46 6.00
C VAL A 258 -10.04 -2.68 7.13
N PHE A 259 -9.55 -2.75 8.35
CA PHE A 259 -10.00 -1.88 9.44
C PHE A 259 -9.72 -0.39 9.15
N LYS A 260 -8.56 -0.06 8.56
CA LYS A 260 -8.24 1.30 8.08
C LYS A 260 -9.26 1.76 7.02
N LYS A 261 -9.59 0.90 6.03
CA LYS A 261 -10.62 1.18 5.02
C LYS A 261 -12.01 1.40 5.61
N THR A 262 -12.40 0.65 6.65
CA THR A 262 -13.70 0.74 7.31
C THR A 262 -13.73 1.78 8.45
N ASN A 263 -12.74 2.64 8.53
CA ASN A 263 -12.57 3.68 9.55
C ASN A 263 -12.56 3.15 11.01
N LYS A 264 -12.18 1.89 11.21
CA LYS A 264 -11.99 1.26 12.53
C LYS A 264 -10.53 1.42 12.96
N LYS A 265 -10.08 2.67 13.12
CA LYS A 265 -8.67 3.06 13.22
C LYS A 265 -7.93 2.36 14.37
N GLU A 266 -8.53 2.28 15.57
CA GLU A 266 -7.93 1.62 16.74
C GLU A 266 -7.65 0.13 16.49
N LYS A 267 -8.64 -0.58 15.92
CA LYS A 267 -8.47 -1.99 15.54
C LYS A 267 -7.42 -2.17 14.44
N ALA A 268 -7.31 -1.18 13.55
CA ALA A 268 -6.27 -1.17 12.53
C ALA A 268 -4.88 -1.08 13.17
N LEU A 269 -4.66 -0.15 14.11
CA LEU A 269 -3.38 0.00 14.82
C LEU A 269 -2.98 -1.30 15.53
N ILE A 270 -3.86 -1.89 16.34
CA ILE A 270 -3.58 -3.14 17.06
C ILE A 270 -3.19 -4.27 16.09
N SER A 271 -3.89 -4.38 14.96
CA SER A 271 -3.60 -5.42 13.98
C SER A 271 -2.27 -5.20 13.25
N LEU A 272 -1.93 -3.94 12.93
CA LEU A 272 -0.66 -3.58 12.29
C LEU A 272 0.53 -3.75 13.26
N GLU A 273 0.39 -3.38 14.53
CA GLU A 273 1.40 -3.62 15.57
C GLU A 273 1.69 -5.13 15.71
N ARG A 274 0.64 -5.95 15.73
CA ARG A 274 0.82 -7.40 15.79
C ARG A 274 1.51 -7.95 14.55
N ALA A 275 1.12 -7.51 13.35
CA ALA A 275 1.77 -7.91 12.10
C ALA A 275 3.25 -7.51 12.09
N PHE A 276 3.57 -6.28 12.48
CA PHE A 276 4.95 -5.78 12.56
C PHE A 276 5.79 -6.56 13.56
N SER A 277 5.24 -6.87 14.74
CA SER A 277 5.93 -7.69 15.75
C SER A 277 6.26 -9.10 15.28
N LEU A 278 5.42 -9.67 14.41
CA LEU A 278 5.61 -11.01 13.86
C LEU A 278 6.59 -11.03 12.67
N LYS A 279 6.52 -10.02 11.80
CA LYS A 279 7.33 -9.94 10.56
C LYS A 279 7.65 -8.50 10.18
N PRO A 280 8.66 -7.87 10.83
CA PRO A 280 9.03 -6.47 10.56
C PRO A 280 9.53 -6.21 9.14
N SER A 281 9.93 -7.28 8.43
CA SER A 281 10.44 -7.20 7.05
C SER A 281 9.34 -7.25 5.98
N MET A 282 8.06 -7.31 6.36
CA MET A 282 6.95 -7.34 5.43
C MET A 282 6.85 -6.02 4.66
N ASP A 283 6.59 -6.11 3.34
CA ASP A 283 6.44 -4.97 2.48
C ASP A 283 5.32 -4.03 3.00
N TYR A 284 5.59 -2.72 2.98
CA TYR A 284 4.70 -1.63 3.38
C TYR A 284 4.28 -1.58 4.86
N ILE A 285 4.56 -2.59 5.68
CA ILE A 285 4.11 -2.65 7.07
C ILE A 285 4.60 -1.48 7.92
N LEU A 286 5.87 -1.06 7.74
CA LEU A 286 6.47 0.02 8.53
C LEU A 286 5.75 1.35 8.28
N GLY A 287 5.51 1.71 7.02
CA GLY A 287 4.82 2.94 6.66
C GLY A 287 3.35 2.96 7.07
N ASP A 288 2.66 1.81 6.97
CA ASP A 288 1.27 1.71 7.41
C ASP A 288 1.14 1.77 8.94
N LEU A 289 2.08 1.16 9.66
CA LEU A 289 2.15 1.26 11.13
C LEU A 289 2.42 2.70 11.58
N LEU A 290 3.43 3.37 11.00
CA LEU A 290 3.72 4.78 11.30
C LEU A 290 2.51 5.67 11.02
N SER A 291 1.87 5.51 9.86
CA SER A 291 0.64 6.24 9.53
C SER A 291 -0.48 5.98 10.54
N ALA A 292 -0.65 4.74 11.01
CA ALA A 292 -1.64 4.41 12.04
C ALA A 292 -1.29 5.05 13.39
N LYS A 293 -0.03 5.00 13.83
CA LYS A 293 0.44 5.64 15.07
C LYS A 293 0.25 7.15 15.03
N CYS A 294 0.59 7.81 13.90
CA CYS A 294 0.41 9.25 13.72
C CYS A 294 -1.07 9.67 13.80
N ASN A 295 -2.01 8.86 13.30
CA ASN A 295 -3.43 9.16 13.47
C ASN A 295 -3.88 9.26 14.94
N PHE A 296 -3.17 8.61 15.85
CA PHE A 296 -3.43 8.65 17.29
C PHE A 296 -2.46 9.55 18.05
N CYS A 297 -1.55 10.26 17.36
CA CYS A 297 -0.47 11.03 18.01
C CYS A 297 0.31 10.17 19.02
N SER A 298 0.59 8.92 18.65
CA SER A 298 1.34 7.95 19.47
C SER A 298 2.80 7.96 19.03
N TRP A 299 3.66 8.69 19.74
CA TRP A 299 5.01 9.03 19.27
C TRP A 299 6.17 8.37 20.04
N GLY A 300 5.90 7.39 20.91
CA GLY A 300 6.91 6.82 21.81
C GLY A 300 8.17 6.28 21.12
N ASP A 301 8.04 5.70 19.93
CA ASP A 301 9.11 5.15 19.11
C ASP A 301 9.28 5.87 17.75
N TYR A 302 8.70 7.05 17.61
CA TYR A 302 8.55 7.76 16.33
C TYR A 302 9.89 7.98 15.61
N TYR A 303 10.89 8.55 16.27
CA TYR A 303 12.17 8.89 15.65
C TYR A 303 12.92 7.64 15.18
N ALA A 304 12.96 6.58 15.99
CA ALA A 304 13.62 5.33 15.63
C ALA A 304 12.97 4.68 14.38
N LEU A 305 11.64 4.70 14.30
CA LEU A 305 10.91 4.18 13.14
C LEU A 305 11.08 5.07 11.89
N ILE A 306 11.21 6.39 12.05
CA ILE A 306 11.51 7.31 10.93
C ILE A 306 12.92 7.06 10.39
N ASP A 307 13.91 6.91 11.26
CA ASP A 307 15.30 6.61 10.83
C ASP A 307 15.36 5.27 10.09
N GLU A 308 14.68 4.24 10.59
CA GLU A 308 14.55 2.95 9.92
C GLU A 308 13.86 3.08 8.55
N LEU A 309 12.79 3.89 8.48
CA LEU A 309 12.05 4.15 7.24
C LEU A 309 12.95 4.79 6.18
N GLN A 310 13.69 5.85 6.53
CA GLN A 310 14.63 6.54 5.63
C GLN A 310 15.71 5.61 5.12
N LEU A 311 16.32 4.82 6.00
CA LEU A 311 17.33 3.83 5.63
C LEU A 311 16.79 2.79 4.66
N LYS A 312 15.60 2.27 4.91
CA LYS A 312 14.96 1.26 4.05
C LYS A 312 14.57 1.82 2.69
N ILE A 313 14.05 3.06 2.59
CA ILE A 313 13.77 3.73 1.31
C ILE A 313 15.09 3.91 0.54
N SER A 314 16.15 4.38 1.21
CA SER A 314 17.48 4.56 0.61
C SER A 314 18.05 3.26 0.04
N ASN A 315 17.70 2.12 0.63
CA ASN A 315 18.06 0.77 0.19
C ASN A 315 17.05 0.12 -0.76
N ASN A 316 16.17 0.89 -1.41
CA ASN A 316 15.17 0.43 -2.38
C ASN A 316 14.18 -0.61 -1.83
N LYS A 317 13.84 -0.54 -0.53
CA LYS A 317 12.86 -1.47 0.07
C LYS A 317 11.44 -0.93 -0.05
N LYS A 318 10.46 -1.81 -0.25
CA LYS A 318 9.03 -1.53 -0.32
C LYS A 318 8.46 -1.31 1.08
N VAL A 319 8.57 -0.11 1.62
CA VAL A 319 8.29 0.11 3.05
C VAL A 319 7.16 1.09 3.35
N VAL A 320 6.75 1.92 2.36
CA VAL A 320 5.75 2.95 2.58
C VAL A 320 4.97 3.28 1.31
N ASN A 321 3.66 3.54 1.47
CA ASN A 321 2.87 4.19 0.43
C ASN A 321 3.27 5.67 0.34
N PRO A 322 3.45 6.23 -0.87
CA PRO A 322 3.89 7.61 -1.05
C PRO A 322 3.04 8.65 -0.31
N PHE A 323 1.71 8.50 -0.27
CA PHE A 323 0.85 9.42 0.45
C PHE A 323 1.13 9.44 1.97
N ASN A 324 1.38 8.27 2.57
CA ASN A 324 1.72 8.19 3.99
C ASN A 324 3.04 8.90 4.31
N LEU A 325 3.99 8.90 3.37
CA LEU A 325 5.31 9.51 3.55
C LEU A 325 5.26 11.04 3.63
N LEU A 326 4.30 11.69 2.97
CA LEU A 326 4.18 13.15 2.93
C LEU A 326 4.04 13.79 4.33
N GLY A 327 3.40 13.09 5.27
CA GLY A 327 3.23 13.54 6.65
C GLY A 327 4.37 13.15 7.59
N LEU A 328 5.36 12.39 7.11
CA LEU A 328 6.43 11.82 7.92
C LEU A 328 7.79 12.47 7.65
N ILE A 329 8.11 12.75 6.39
CA ILE A 329 9.45 13.18 5.96
C ILE A 329 9.35 14.32 4.95
N ASP A 330 10.02 15.43 5.22
CA ASP A 330 10.10 16.59 4.34
C ASP A 330 11.39 16.56 3.49
N ASP A 331 11.54 15.49 2.72
CA ASP A 331 12.65 15.31 1.76
C ASP A 331 12.07 14.90 0.39
N PRO A 332 12.04 15.83 -0.59
CA PRO A 332 11.48 15.55 -1.91
C PRO A 332 12.24 14.45 -2.68
N SER A 333 13.53 14.24 -2.41
CA SER A 333 14.32 13.17 -3.03
C SER A 333 13.88 11.80 -2.51
N LEU A 334 13.71 11.66 -1.19
CA LEU A 334 13.20 10.42 -0.59
C LEU A 334 11.73 10.18 -0.95
N GLN A 335 10.91 11.24 -1.04
CA GLN A 335 9.52 11.13 -1.48
C GLN A 335 9.44 10.63 -2.92
N ARG A 336 10.25 11.18 -3.84
CA ARG A 336 10.35 10.70 -5.21
C ARG A 336 10.78 9.23 -5.25
N LYS A 337 11.85 8.88 -4.54
CA LYS A 337 12.38 7.50 -4.50
C LYS A 337 11.33 6.49 -3.98
N ALA A 338 10.61 6.84 -2.92
CA ALA A 338 9.54 6.01 -2.40
C ALA A 338 8.39 5.84 -3.41
N ALA A 339 8.03 6.91 -4.13
CA ALA A 339 7.03 6.87 -5.18
C ALA A 339 7.48 5.99 -6.37
N GLU A 340 8.75 6.07 -6.80
CA GLU A 340 9.33 5.18 -7.83
C GLU A 340 9.28 3.70 -7.41
N ILE A 341 9.67 3.38 -6.17
CA ILE A 341 9.61 2.01 -5.64
C ILE A 341 8.16 1.52 -5.65
N PHE A 342 7.23 2.34 -5.18
CA PHE A 342 5.81 2.00 -5.09
C PHE A 342 5.19 1.83 -6.48
N ALA A 343 5.46 2.75 -7.40
CA ALA A 343 4.95 2.71 -8.76
C ALA A 343 5.42 1.46 -9.51
N ASN A 344 6.71 1.15 -9.45
CA ASN A 344 7.29 -0.03 -10.09
C ASN A 344 6.73 -1.35 -9.52
N ASP A 345 6.36 -1.38 -8.23
CA ASP A 345 5.76 -2.55 -7.59
C ASP A 345 4.28 -2.71 -7.93
N GLN A 346 3.49 -1.64 -7.79
CA GLN A 346 2.03 -1.70 -7.90
C GLN A 346 1.50 -1.52 -9.32
N TYR A 347 2.29 -0.85 -10.17
CA TYR A 347 1.92 -0.45 -11.54
C TYR A 347 3.02 -0.80 -12.54
N PRO A 348 3.44 -2.10 -12.61
CA PRO A 348 4.45 -2.51 -13.56
C PRO A 348 3.95 -2.26 -15.00
N LYS A 349 4.88 -1.87 -15.88
CA LYS A 349 4.59 -1.61 -17.30
C LYS A 349 4.14 -2.90 -18.00
N LYS A 350 2.85 -3.09 -18.09
CA LYS A 350 2.20 -4.10 -18.92
C LYS A 350 1.04 -3.42 -19.60
N TYR A 351 1.24 -3.01 -20.84
CA TYR A 351 0.19 -2.38 -21.64
C TYR A 351 -0.67 -3.46 -22.29
N ALA A 352 -1.96 -3.46 -21.97
CA ALA A 352 -2.94 -4.32 -22.64
C ALA A 352 -3.48 -3.65 -23.92
N LEU A 353 -3.43 -2.29 -23.99
CA LEU A 353 -3.92 -1.52 -25.11
C LEU A 353 -2.75 -1.09 -26.02
N PRO A 354 -2.96 -1.01 -27.35
CA PRO A 354 -1.98 -0.47 -28.27
C PRO A 354 -1.74 1.02 -28.04
N GLU A 355 -0.67 1.58 -28.60
CA GLU A 355 -0.45 3.02 -28.57
C GLU A 355 -1.62 3.80 -29.18
N ILE A 356 -1.92 4.97 -28.58
CA ILE A 356 -2.98 5.83 -29.07
C ILE A 356 -2.55 6.42 -30.42
N GLN A 357 -3.37 6.20 -31.44
CA GLN A 357 -3.21 6.90 -32.70
C GLN A 357 -3.63 8.37 -32.53
N GLN A 358 -2.97 9.28 -33.24
CA GLN A 358 -3.32 10.70 -33.17
C GLN A 358 -4.79 10.90 -33.55
N TYR A 359 -5.55 11.51 -32.64
CA TYR A 359 -6.95 11.82 -32.87
C TYR A 359 -7.10 12.92 -33.95
N GLN A 360 -8.23 12.92 -34.63
CA GLN A 360 -8.59 14.06 -35.47
C GLN A 360 -8.84 15.27 -34.57
N LYS A 361 -8.48 16.47 -35.06
CA LYS A 361 -8.69 17.70 -34.29
C LYS A 361 -10.17 17.92 -34.00
N HIS A 362 -10.53 17.91 -32.71
CA HIS A 362 -11.89 18.16 -32.26
C HIS A 362 -12.24 19.65 -32.32
N PRO A 363 -13.52 20.01 -32.53
CA PRO A 363 -14.00 21.39 -32.42
C PRO A 363 -13.81 21.97 -31.00
N ARG A 364 -13.91 21.10 -29.99
CA ARG A 364 -13.66 21.41 -28.56
C ARG A 364 -12.67 20.40 -28.01
N ILE A 365 -11.70 20.84 -27.20
CA ILE A 365 -10.77 19.95 -26.51
C ILE A 365 -11.55 19.14 -25.48
N ARG A 366 -11.44 17.81 -25.54
CA ARG A 366 -12.13 16.87 -24.64
C ARG A 366 -11.28 16.62 -23.40
N ILE A 367 -11.75 17.08 -22.25
CA ILE A 367 -11.07 16.89 -20.97
C ILE A 367 -11.83 15.88 -20.14
N GLY A 368 -11.16 14.76 -19.81
CA GLY A 368 -11.67 13.76 -18.87
C GLY A 368 -11.15 14.03 -17.45
N TYR A 369 -12.03 14.27 -16.49
CA TYR A 369 -11.69 14.38 -15.07
C TYR A 369 -11.98 13.07 -14.36
N PHE A 370 -10.96 12.46 -13.75
CA PHE A 370 -11.03 11.14 -13.11
C PHE A 370 -10.98 11.29 -11.60
N SER A 371 -12.03 10.90 -10.88
CA SER A 371 -12.08 11.02 -9.42
C SER A 371 -13.04 10.04 -8.73
N ALA A 372 -12.72 9.71 -7.48
CA ALA A 372 -13.64 9.09 -6.54
C ALA A 372 -14.51 10.13 -5.78
N ASP A 373 -14.22 11.42 -5.91
CA ASP A 373 -14.62 12.45 -4.95
C ASP A 373 -15.68 13.43 -5.49
N PHE A 374 -16.41 13.07 -6.53
CA PHE A 374 -17.54 13.88 -7.05
C PHE A 374 -18.77 13.78 -6.14
N HIS A 375 -18.64 14.16 -4.89
CA HIS A 375 -19.67 14.19 -3.86
C HIS A 375 -19.25 15.17 -2.75
N ASN A 376 -19.95 15.26 -1.63
CA ASN A 376 -19.55 16.09 -0.49
C ASN A 376 -18.15 15.68 0.01
N HIS A 377 -17.13 16.32 -0.54
CA HIS A 377 -15.71 16.09 -0.32
C HIS A 377 -14.89 17.35 -0.58
N ALA A 378 -13.71 17.48 0.01
CA ALA A 378 -12.82 18.62 -0.18
C ALA A 378 -12.56 18.97 -1.66
N THR A 379 -12.43 17.97 -2.53
CA THR A 379 -12.27 18.17 -3.98
C THR A 379 -13.40 19.00 -4.56
N MET A 380 -14.65 18.65 -4.26
CA MET A 380 -15.81 19.43 -4.75
C MET A 380 -15.90 20.80 -4.10
N HIS A 381 -15.54 20.92 -2.82
CA HIS A 381 -15.48 22.21 -2.14
C HIS A 381 -14.48 23.18 -2.75
N LEU A 382 -13.46 22.67 -3.43
CA LEU A 382 -12.45 23.46 -4.12
C LEU A 382 -12.77 23.68 -5.61
N MET A 383 -13.30 22.65 -6.30
CA MET A 383 -13.35 22.60 -7.76
C MET A 383 -14.74 22.78 -8.38
N ALA A 384 -15.83 22.75 -7.61
CA ALA A 384 -17.17 22.74 -8.19
C ALA A 384 -17.39 23.90 -9.16
N GLU A 385 -17.03 25.11 -8.76
CA GLU A 385 -17.18 26.32 -9.60
C GLU A 385 -16.25 26.30 -10.82
N LEU A 386 -15.06 25.69 -10.72
CA LEU A 386 -14.17 25.49 -11.85
C LEU A 386 -14.86 24.67 -12.96
N PHE A 387 -15.52 23.56 -12.60
CA PHE A 387 -16.24 22.74 -13.57
C PHE A 387 -17.39 23.50 -14.24
N GLU A 388 -18.07 24.39 -13.49
CA GLU A 388 -19.15 25.22 -13.99
C GLU A 388 -18.66 26.34 -14.94
N LEU A 389 -17.44 26.85 -14.70
CA LEU A 389 -16.88 28.00 -15.40
C LEU A 389 -16.10 27.65 -16.67
N HIS A 390 -15.86 26.38 -16.95
CA HIS A 390 -15.18 25.98 -18.18
C HIS A 390 -15.88 26.53 -19.42
N LYS A 391 -15.10 27.13 -20.34
CA LYS A 391 -15.59 27.74 -21.56
C LYS A 391 -16.09 26.66 -22.53
N LYS A 392 -17.38 26.36 -22.47
CA LYS A 392 -18.05 25.30 -23.23
C LYS A 392 -17.92 25.44 -24.76
N SER A 393 -17.56 26.60 -25.29
CA SER A 393 -17.25 26.80 -26.71
C SER A 393 -15.87 26.24 -27.11
N LEU A 394 -14.96 26.04 -26.16
CA LEU A 394 -13.60 25.54 -26.38
C LEU A 394 -13.36 24.14 -25.81
N PHE A 395 -14.07 23.79 -24.74
CA PHE A 395 -13.87 22.57 -24.00
C PHE A 395 -15.15 21.73 -23.90
N GLU A 396 -15.02 20.42 -24.04
CA GLU A 396 -16.01 19.43 -23.65
C GLU A 396 -15.49 18.72 -22.42
N ILE A 397 -16.13 18.89 -21.26
CA ILE A 397 -15.67 18.29 -20.00
C ILE A 397 -16.47 17.05 -19.63
N ILE A 398 -15.78 15.96 -19.33
CA ILE A 398 -16.34 14.65 -19.05
C ILE A 398 -15.87 14.18 -17.68
N ALA A 399 -16.79 13.78 -16.79
CA ALA A 399 -16.45 13.18 -15.52
C ALA A 399 -16.42 11.65 -15.61
N PHE A 400 -15.34 11.02 -15.16
CA PHE A 400 -15.23 9.59 -14.90
C PHE A 400 -15.27 9.36 -13.39
N SER A 401 -16.44 9.01 -12.87
CA SER A 401 -16.69 8.89 -11.44
C SER A 401 -16.60 7.44 -10.99
N PHE A 402 -15.64 7.14 -10.11
CA PHE A 402 -15.45 5.79 -9.56
C PHE A 402 -15.62 5.70 -8.03
N GLY A 403 -16.07 6.77 -7.39
CA GLY A 403 -16.36 6.82 -5.96
C GLY A 403 -17.79 6.38 -5.61
N PRO A 404 -18.16 6.47 -4.33
CA PRO A 404 -19.47 6.05 -3.85
C PRO A 404 -20.61 6.89 -4.45
N ASP A 405 -21.76 6.23 -4.70
CA ASP A 405 -22.97 6.90 -5.18
C ASP A 405 -23.71 7.60 -4.04
N LYS A 406 -23.14 8.70 -3.60
CA LYS A 406 -23.81 9.57 -2.64
C LYS A 406 -24.78 10.48 -3.37
N LYS A 407 -26.04 10.49 -2.90
CA LYS A 407 -27.06 11.37 -3.45
C LYS A 407 -27.10 12.68 -2.65
N ASP A 408 -25.96 13.40 -2.62
CA ASP A 408 -25.85 14.70 -1.99
C ASP A 408 -25.89 15.84 -3.04
N GLU A 409 -26.04 17.06 -2.57
CA GLU A 409 -26.12 18.27 -3.41
C GLU A 409 -24.82 18.47 -4.22
N TRP A 410 -23.65 18.13 -3.68
CA TRP A 410 -22.37 18.26 -4.36
C TRP A 410 -22.24 17.27 -5.52
N ARG A 411 -22.79 16.06 -5.36
CA ARG A 411 -22.90 15.09 -6.46
C ARG A 411 -23.81 15.63 -7.56
N GLN A 412 -24.96 16.18 -7.19
CA GLN A 412 -25.88 16.76 -8.17
C GLN A 412 -25.26 17.97 -8.88
N ARG A 413 -24.55 18.82 -8.14
CA ARG A 413 -23.81 19.95 -8.68
C ARG A 413 -22.76 19.50 -9.69
N ALA A 414 -21.98 18.43 -9.38
CA ALA A 414 -21.03 17.84 -10.31
C ALA A 414 -21.74 17.33 -11.59
N VAL A 415 -22.81 16.53 -11.45
CA VAL A 415 -23.57 16.02 -12.60
C VAL A 415 -24.03 17.12 -13.54
N ASN A 416 -24.49 18.24 -13.01
CA ASN A 416 -25.00 19.40 -13.79
C ASN A 416 -23.87 20.21 -14.47
N SER A 417 -22.64 20.16 -13.95
CA SER A 417 -21.51 20.97 -14.44
C SER A 417 -20.85 20.37 -15.70
N PHE A 418 -20.82 19.04 -15.79
CA PHE A 418 -20.15 18.32 -16.87
C PHE A 418 -21.03 18.17 -18.10
N ASP A 419 -20.44 18.17 -19.32
CA ASP A 419 -21.14 17.82 -20.56
C ASP A 419 -21.59 16.34 -20.52
N LYS A 420 -20.78 15.46 -19.94
CA LYS A 420 -21.09 14.04 -19.69
C LYS A 420 -20.58 13.62 -18.31
N PHE A 421 -21.40 12.89 -17.59
CA PHE A 421 -21.04 12.31 -16.29
C PHE A 421 -21.15 10.77 -16.34
N ILE A 422 -20.03 10.07 -16.29
CA ILE A 422 -19.94 8.63 -16.48
C ILE A 422 -19.61 7.96 -15.16
N ASP A 423 -20.51 7.09 -14.69
CA ASP A 423 -20.27 6.27 -13.52
C ASP A 423 -19.53 4.99 -13.93
N VAL A 424 -18.27 4.91 -13.51
CA VAL A 424 -17.37 3.79 -13.85
C VAL A 424 -17.00 2.94 -12.61
N ARG A 425 -17.79 2.97 -11.54
CA ARG A 425 -17.52 2.25 -10.28
C ARG A 425 -17.38 0.74 -10.46
N HIS A 426 -18.16 0.18 -11.37
CA HIS A 426 -18.25 -1.27 -11.62
C HIS A 426 -17.45 -1.72 -12.85
N LYS A 427 -16.68 -0.81 -13.42
CA LYS A 427 -15.79 -1.08 -14.56
C LYS A 427 -14.37 -1.36 -14.05
N SER A 428 -13.67 -2.29 -14.69
CA SER A 428 -12.25 -2.49 -14.49
C SER A 428 -11.44 -1.26 -14.93
N ASP A 429 -10.18 -1.16 -14.50
CA ASP A 429 -9.31 -0.04 -14.90
C ASP A 429 -9.09 -0.04 -16.43
N LEU A 430 -8.94 -1.23 -17.02
CA LEU A 430 -8.81 -1.41 -18.46
C LEU A 430 -10.08 -0.94 -19.21
N GLU A 431 -11.27 -1.36 -18.78
CA GLU A 431 -12.54 -0.91 -19.38
C GLU A 431 -12.69 0.62 -19.31
N VAL A 432 -12.29 1.24 -18.20
CA VAL A 432 -12.35 2.71 -18.08
C VAL A 432 -11.41 3.38 -19.07
N SER A 433 -10.19 2.84 -19.24
CA SER A 433 -9.25 3.35 -20.24
C SER A 433 -9.78 3.19 -21.65
N MET A 434 -10.41 2.06 -21.95
CA MET A 434 -11.06 1.83 -23.28
C MET A 434 -12.19 2.84 -23.52
N ILE A 435 -13.07 3.06 -22.55
CA ILE A 435 -14.16 4.05 -22.66
C ILE A 435 -13.59 5.45 -22.92
N ALA A 436 -12.53 5.84 -22.19
CA ALA A 436 -11.90 7.14 -22.39
C ALA A 436 -11.31 7.28 -23.80
N ARG A 437 -10.66 6.23 -24.33
CA ARG A 437 -10.13 6.19 -25.70
C ARG A 437 -11.23 6.20 -26.77
N GLU A 438 -12.32 5.43 -26.59
CA GLU A 438 -13.48 5.43 -27.48
C GLU A 438 -14.15 6.81 -27.54
N MET A 439 -14.11 7.54 -26.45
CA MET A 439 -14.58 8.92 -26.40
C MET A 439 -13.55 9.92 -26.90
N GLU A 440 -12.38 9.47 -27.32
CA GLU A 440 -11.25 10.28 -27.80
C GLU A 440 -10.95 11.45 -26.84
N ILE A 441 -10.75 11.13 -25.55
CA ILE A 441 -10.34 12.12 -24.57
C ILE A 441 -8.94 12.64 -24.91
N ASP A 442 -8.80 13.95 -25.10
CA ASP A 442 -7.54 14.60 -25.44
C ASP A 442 -6.63 14.74 -24.21
N ILE A 443 -7.20 15.13 -23.07
CA ILE A 443 -6.50 15.37 -21.82
C ILE A 443 -7.22 14.63 -20.69
N ALA A 444 -6.54 13.67 -20.06
CA ALA A 444 -7.01 12.99 -18.87
C ALA A 444 -6.40 13.62 -17.60
N VAL A 445 -7.24 14.07 -16.67
CA VAL A 445 -6.84 14.73 -15.44
C VAL A 445 -7.11 13.81 -14.25
N ASP A 446 -6.05 13.32 -13.62
CA ASP A 446 -6.11 12.54 -12.38
C ASP A 446 -6.26 13.49 -11.19
N LEU A 447 -7.41 13.46 -10.52
CA LEU A 447 -7.68 14.23 -9.31
C LEU A 447 -7.37 13.46 -8.01
N LYS A 448 -6.76 12.28 -8.11
CA LYS A 448 -6.51 11.40 -6.96
C LYS A 448 -5.03 11.15 -6.70
N GLY A 449 -4.23 10.89 -7.71
CA GLY A 449 -2.86 10.41 -7.54
C GLY A 449 -2.81 9.19 -6.60
N TYR A 450 -1.94 9.21 -5.58
CA TYR A 450 -1.80 8.11 -4.59
C TYR A 450 -2.67 8.29 -3.34
N THR A 451 -3.75 9.06 -3.40
CA THR A 451 -4.67 9.21 -2.28
C THR A 451 -5.62 8.01 -2.14
N ARG A 452 -6.43 8.02 -1.09
CA ARG A 452 -7.40 6.94 -0.84
C ARG A 452 -8.36 6.77 -2.01
N ASP A 453 -8.69 5.52 -2.33
CA ASP A 453 -9.60 5.12 -3.41
C ASP A 453 -9.14 5.57 -4.82
N CYS A 454 -7.82 5.75 -5.02
CA CYS A 454 -7.21 6.04 -6.32
C CYS A 454 -7.24 4.83 -7.26
N ARG A 455 -7.17 5.10 -8.57
CA ARG A 455 -7.14 4.09 -9.64
C ARG A 455 -6.06 4.41 -10.70
N PRO A 456 -4.76 4.49 -10.33
CA PRO A 456 -3.70 4.85 -11.28
C PRO A 456 -3.55 3.89 -12.45
N LYS A 457 -4.00 2.63 -12.35
CA LYS A 457 -3.97 1.66 -13.46
C LYS A 457 -4.73 2.13 -14.69
N ILE A 458 -5.74 3.00 -14.55
CA ILE A 458 -6.41 3.64 -15.68
C ILE A 458 -5.42 4.40 -16.56
N PHE A 459 -4.47 5.10 -15.93
CA PHE A 459 -3.46 5.93 -16.60
C PHE A 459 -2.28 5.11 -17.13
N VAL A 460 -1.96 3.97 -16.52
CA VAL A 460 -0.94 3.02 -17.02
C VAL A 460 -1.29 2.60 -18.46
N GLU A 461 -2.56 2.39 -18.77
CA GLU A 461 -3.03 2.01 -20.10
C GLU A 461 -3.06 3.18 -21.10
N SER A 462 -2.57 4.37 -20.72
CA SER A 462 -2.62 5.60 -21.52
C SER A 462 -4.07 5.89 -21.96
N CYS A 463 -4.93 6.24 -21.01
CA CYS A 463 -6.35 6.48 -21.29
C CYS A 463 -6.61 7.73 -22.17
N ALA A 464 -5.60 8.61 -22.32
CA ALA A 464 -5.58 9.77 -23.20
C ALA A 464 -4.16 10.08 -23.68
N PRO A 465 -3.98 10.84 -24.78
CA PRO A 465 -2.67 11.26 -25.28
C PRO A 465 -1.91 12.16 -24.32
N ILE A 466 -2.62 12.91 -23.47
CA ILE A 466 -2.04 13.80 -22.45
C ILE A 466 -2.63 13.43 -21.11
N GLN A 467 -1.78 13.12 -20.14
CA GLN A 467 -2.20 12.72 -18.79
C GLN A 467 -1.61 13.67 -17.73
N VAL A 468 -2.48 14.22 -16.89
CA VAL A 468 -2.17 15.32 -15.96
C VAL A 468 -2.53 14.93 -14.55
N SER A 469 -1.64 15.12 -13.59
CA SER A 469 -1.93 15.03 -12.16
C SER A 469 -2.30 16.41 -11.61
N PHE A 470 -3.42 16.48 -10.89
CA PHE A 470 -3.89 17.76 -10.35
C PHE A 470 -4.56 17.62 -8.98
N LEU A 471 -4.23 18.49 -8.07
CA LEU A 471 -4.86 18.80 -6.80
C LEU A 471 -4.82 17.70 -5.73
N GLY A 472 -5.25 16.46 -6.03
CA GLY A 472 -5.51 15.44 -5.01
C GLY A 472 -4.28 14.93 -4.26
N TYR A 473 -3.17 14.73 -4.97
CA TYR A 473 -1.93 14.23 -4.41
C TYR A 473 -0.82 15.30 -4.49
N PRO A 474 -0.36 15.84 -3.35
CA PRO A 474 0.64 16.91 -3.34
C PRO A 474 2.08 16.36 -3.40
N GLY A 475 2.45 15.75 -4.52
CA GLY A 475 3.75 15.13 -4.76
C GLY A 475 3.88 14.58 -6.17
N THR A 476 5.04 14.03 -6.51
CA THR A 476 5.26 13.36 -7.79
C THR A 476 4.66 11.96 -7.79
N MET A 477 4.02 11.57 -8.89
CA MET A 477 3.61 10.19 -9.14
C MET A 477 4.82 9.28 -9.44
N ALA A 478 5.94 9.90 -9.81
CA ALA A 478 7.21 9.24 -10.15
C ALA A 478 7.05 8.11 -11.20
N THR A 479 6.23 8.39 -12.22
CA THR A 479 5.92 7.47 -13.31
C THR A 479 6.18 8.16 -14.64
N ASP A 480 6.18 7.39 -15.71
CA ASP A 480 6.28 7.90 -17.08
C ASP A 480 4.92 7.98 -17.81
N PHE A 481 3.86 7.53 -17.15
CA PHE A 481 2.51 7.63 -17.70
C PHE A 481 1.76 8.91 -17.29
N ILE A 482 2.33 9.78 -16.46
CA ILE A 482 1.80 11.13 -16.18
C ILE A 482 2.74 12.16 -16.79
N ASP A 483 2.24 12.95 -17.73
CA ASP A 483 3.02 13.93 -18.48
C ASP A 483 3.24 15.22 -17.69
N TYR A 484 2.17 15.70 -17.03
CA TYR A 484 2.18 17.01 -16.37
C TYR A 484 1.66 16.95 -14.94
N LEU A 485 2.21 17.84 -14.10
CA LEU A 485 1.72 18.16 -12.76
C LEU A 485 1.37 19.65 -12.72
N ILE A 486 0.14 19.98 -12.30
CA ILE A 486 -0.27 21.36 -12.06
C ILE A 486 0.30 21.84 -10.72
N ALA A 487 1.09 22.90 -10.73
CA ALA A 487 1.70 23.48 -9.54
C ALA A 487 1.87 25.00 -9.71
N ASP A 488 2.49 25.67 -8.75
CA ASP A 488 2.96 27.05 -8.83
C ASP A 488 4.44 27.16 -8.43
N GLN A 489 5.04 28.35 -8.63
CA GLN A 489 6.46 28.53 -8.36
C GLN A 489 6.84 28.50 -6.87
N THR A 490 5.88 28.77 -5.98
CA THR A 490 6.09 28.63 -4.53
C THR A 490 6.20 27.15 -4.15
N LEU A 491 5.36 26.30 -4.75
CA LEU A 491 5.36 24.86 -4.49
C LEU A 491 6.60 24.16 -5.05
N ILE A 492 6.86 24.39 -6.33
CA ILE A 492 7.97 23.74 -7.04
C ILE A 492 8.86 24.82 -7.69
N PRO A 493 9.75 25.45 -6.92
CA PRO A 493 10.72 26.36 -7.51
C PRO A 493 11.63 25.65 -8.48
N LYS A 494 12.25 26.40 -9.40
CA LYS A 494 13.00 25.87 -10.54
C LYS A 494 14.06 24.84 -10.14
N GLU A 495 14.75 25.07 -9.04
CA GLU A 495 15.81 24.24 -8.50
C GLU A 495 15.31 22.88 -7.94
N LYS A 496 14.02 22.75 -7.64
CA LYS A 496 13.41 21.52 -7.09
C LYS A 496 12.78 20.62 -8.15
N ARG A 497 12.74 21.02 -9.42
CA ARG A 497 12.12 20.25 -10.51
C ARG A 497 12.70 18.85 -10.68
N ALA A 498 13.98 18.69 -10.37
CA ALA A 498 14.65 17.38 -10.47
C ALA A 498 14.02 16.29 -9.58
N HIS A 499 13.20 16.67 -8.59
CA HIS A 499 12.51 15.74 -7.71
C HIS A 499 11.13 15.29 -8.24
N TYR A 500 10.75 15.72 -9.45
CA TYR A 500 9.46 15.36 -10.08
C TYR A 500 9.74 14.68 -11.42
N SER A 501 8.99 13.63 -11.74
CA SER A 501 9.07 12.97 -13.07
C SER A 501 8.29 13.74 -14.11
N GLU A 502 7.22 14.38 -13.71
CA GLU A 502 6.29 15.12 -14.53
C GLU A 502 6.88 16.47 -14.98
N LYS A 503 6.44 16.99 -16.11
CA LYS A 503 6.62 18.39 -16.45
C LYS A 503 5.65 19.26 -15.67
N ILE A 504 6.11 20.41 -15.22
CA ILE A 504 5.31 21.28 -14.36
C ILE A 504 4.57 22.32 -15.21
N ALA A 505 3.26 22.38 -15.07
CA ALA A 505 2.47 23.49 -15.56
C ALA A 505 2.27 24.51 -14.42
N TYR A 506 2.97 25.63 -14.53
CA TYR A 506 3.03 26.65 -13.50
C TYR A 506 1.84 27.59 -13.59
N MET A 507 0.96 27.51 -12.60
CA MET A 507 -0.10 28.48 -12.39
C MET A 507 0.50 29.79 -11.84
N PRO A 508 -0.02 30.99 -12.22
CA PRO A 508 0.64 32.26 -11.88
C PRO A 508 0.55 32.65 -10.40
N TYR A 509 -0.50 32.21 -9.70
CA TYR A 509 -0.76 32.62 -8.30
C TYR A 509 -0.69 31.47 -7.33
N SER A 510 -1.54 30.48 -7.50
CA SER A 510 -1.60 29.26 -6.69
C SER A 510 -2.08 28.10 -7.55
N TYR A 511 -1.62 26.90 -7.24
CA TYR A 511 -2.12 25.68 -7.88
C TYR A 511 -3.52 25.30 -7.39
N GLN A 512 -3.91 25.75 -6.21
CA GLN A 512 -5.15 25.34 -5.57
C GLN A 512 -6.34 26.12 -6.14
N ALA A 513 -7.24 25.40 -6.80
CA ALA A 513 -8.55 25.93 -7.11
C ALA A 513 -9.30 26.26 -5.81
N ASN A 514 -10.08 27.32 -5.84
CA ASN A 514 -10.99 27.68 -4.75
C ASN A 514 -12.29 28.19 -5.38
N VAL A 515 -13.43 27.83 -4.80
CA VAL A 515 -14.71 28.47 -5.17
C VAL A 515 -14.72 29.93 -4.69
N SER A 516 -15.38 30.80 -5.43
CA SER A 516 -15.45 32.23 -5.08
C SER A 516 -16.24 32.46 -3.79
N ASN A 517 -17.36 31.77 -3.63
CA ASN A 517 -18.22 31.86 -2.46
C ASN A 517 -18.48 30.50 -1.83
N ARG A 518 -18.66 30.50 -0.51
CA ARG A 518 -19.08 29.33 0.27
C ARG A 518 -20.19 29.69 1.23
N ASP A 519 -21.12 28.78 1.41
CA ASP A 519 -22.16 28.94 2.41
C ASP A 519 -21.55 28.89 3.82
N VAL A 520 -21.95 29.83 4.65
CA VAL A 520 -21.50 29.95 6.04
C VAL A 520 -22.76 30.10 6.90
N SER A 521 -22.86 29.30 7.94
CA SER A 521 -23.96 29.38 8.90
C SER A 521 -24.10 30.81 9.45
N GLN A 522 -25.32 31.32 9.46
CA GLN A 522 -25.65 32.63 10.00
C GLN A 522 -25.96 32.59 11.50
N ASP A 523 -25.99 31.39 12.08
CA ASP A 523 -26.24 31.23 13.51
C ASP A 523 -25.15 31.92 14.33
N PRO A 524 -25.52 32.64 15.38
CA PRO A 524 -24.55 33.26 16.27
C PRO A 524 -23.63 32.18 16.89
N VAL A 525 -22.33 32.41 16.82
CA VAL A 525 -21.35 31.54 17.47
C VAL A 525 -20.62 32.26 18.59
N SER A 526 -20.43 31.62 19.72
CA SER A 526 -19.73 32.18 20.87
C SER A 526 -18.57 31.27 21.33
N ARG A 527 -17.53 31.88 21.90
CA ARG A 527 -16.41 31.17 22.51
C ARG A 527 -16.88 30.17 23.59
N TYR A 528 -17.89 30.56 24.38
CA TYR A 528 -18.45 29.76 25.47
C TYR A 528 -19.02 28.40 24.98
N GLU A 529 -19.79 28.41 23.89
CA GLU A 529 -20.41 27.22 23.32
C GLU A 529 -19.37 26.20 22.81
N HIS A 530 -18.17 26.69 22.49
CA HIS A 530 -17.08 25.85 22.01
C HIS A 530 -16.01 25.54 23.09
N GLY A 531 -16.29 25.87 24.35
CA GLY A 531 -15.36 25.63 25.47
C GLY A 531 -14.10 26.50 25.41
N LEU A 532 -14.15 27.61 24.66
CA LEU A 532 -13.06 28.55 24.55
C LEU A 532 -13.12 29.59 25.68
N PRO A 533 -11.99 30.14 26.13
CA PRO A 533 -11.98 31.19 27.15
C PRO A 533 -12.64 32.46 26.65
N LYS A 534 -13.35 33.15 27.54
CA LYS A 534 -13.99 34.43 27.22
C LYS A 534 -12.96 35.49 26.78
N THR A 535 -11.83 35.50 27.46
CA THR A 535 -10.65 36.33 27.18
C THR A 535 -9.46 35.39 26.98
N GLY A 536 -8.37 35.88 26.40
CA GLY A 536 -7.21 35.07 26.09
C GLY A 536 -7.07 34.74 24.60
N PHE A 537 -5.88 34.34 24.21
CA PHE A 537 -5.54 34.10 22.81
C PHE A 537 -5.90 32.67 22.39
N VAL A 538 -6.58 32.54 21.26
CA VAL A 538 -6.99 31.24 20.71
C VAL A 538 -6.15 30.91 19.49
N PHE A 539 -5.15 30.05 19.66
CA PHE A 539 -4.51 29.36 18.56
C PHE A 539 -5.40 28.24 18.09
N CYS A 540 -5.47 27.97 16.78
CA CYS A 540 -6.21 26.82 16.26
C CYS A 540 -5.42 26.04 15.22
N CYS A 541 -5.71 24.72 15.13
CA CYS A 541 -5.29 23.87 14.04
C CYS A 541 -6.34 22.77 13.83
N PHE A 542 -7.06 22.84 12.71
CA PHE A 542 -8.10 21.87 12.37
C PHE A 542 -7.64 20.83 11.36
N ASN A 543 -6.32 20.64 11.24
CA ASN A 543 -5.77 19.60 10.41
C ASN A 543 -6.04 18.20 11.00
N ASN A 544 -6.07 17.19 10.11
CA ASN A 544 -6.10 15.80 10.54
C ASN A 544 -4.89 15.47 11.43
N ASN A 545 -5.11 14.69 12.48
CA ASN A 545 -4.11 14.41 13.51
C ASN A 545 -2.82 13.78 12.97
N TYR A 546 -2.87 12.99 11.89
CA TYR A 546 -1.67 12.42 11.28
C TYR A 546 -0.67 13.46 10.76
N LYS A 547 -1.10 14.72 10.57
CA LYS A 547 -0.23 15.84 10.21
C LYS A 547 0.46 16.48 11.42
N ILE A 548 0.00 16.19 12.63
CA ILE A 548 0.58 16.70 13.88
C ILE A 548 1.74 15.79 14.25
N THR A 549 2.97 16.25 14.03
CA THR A 549 4.17 15.54 14.44
C THR A 549 4.58 15.91 15.86
N ILE A 550 5.38 15.08 16.52
CA ILE A 550 5.91 15.38 17.83
C ILE A 550 6.74 16.68 17.84
N SER A 551 7.47 16.98 16.76
CA SER A 551 8.27 18.20 16.63
C SER A 551 7.40 19.44 16.61
N VAL A 552 6.36 19.49 15.77
CA VAL A 552 5.46 20.64 15.72
C VAL A 552 4.62 20.78 16.98
N PHE A 553 4.18 19.67 17.57
CA PHE A 553 3.45 19.71 18.85
C PHE A 553 4.32 20.26 19.98
N SER A 554 5.58 19.89 20.03
CA SER A 554 6.54 20.44 21.02
C SER A 554 6.73 21.97 20.88
N ILE A 555 6.75 22.48 19.63
CA ILE A 555 6.78 23.93 19.37
C ILE A 555 5.48 24.58 19.91
N TRP A 556 4.33 24.01 19.64
CA TRP A 556 3.05 24.54 20.14
C TRP A 556 2.97 24.57 21.66
N MET A 557 3.57 23.57 22.34
CA MET A 557 3.63 23.58 23.82
C MET A 557 4.52 24.72 24.33
N ARG A 558 5.65 25.01 23.69
CA ARG A 558 6.49 26.18 24.06
C ARG A 558 5.79 27.51 23.79
N ILE A 559 5.05 27.62 22.68
CA ILE A 559 4.20 28.80 22.40
C ILE A 559 3.17 28.98 23.51
N LEU A 560 2.48 27.93 23.94
CA LEU A 560 1.51 27.99 25.04
C LEU A 560 2.17 28.39 26.35
N LEU A 561 3.40 27.93 26.65
CA LEU A 561 4.13 28.35 27.86
C LEU A 561 4.47 29.84 27.83
N ALA A 562 4.83 30.36 26.66
CA ALA A 562 5.23 31.76 26.51
C ALA A 562 4.05 32.74 26.45
N VAL A 563 2.85 32.27 26.15
CA VAL A 563 1.63 33.09 26.02
C VAL A 563 0.64 32.66 27.11
N GLU A 564 0.63 33.38 28.24
CA GLU A 564 -0.32 33.12 29.34
C GLU A 564 -1.77 33.23 28.84
N ASP A 565 -2.69 32.50 29.48
CA ASP A 565 -4.13 32.49 29.18
C ASP A 565 -4.48 32.12 27.72
N SER A 566 -3.52 31.61 26.93
CA SER A 566 -3.82 31.11 25.59
C SER A 566 -4.26 29.65 25.62
N VAL A 567 -5.03 29.29 24.60
CA VAL A 567 -5.46 27.89 24.37
C VAL A 567 -5.11 27.45 22.95
N LEU A 568 -4.94 26.13 22.78
CA LEU A 568 -4.82 25.49 21.47
C LEU A 568 -6.10 24.72 21.16
N TRP A 569 -6.79 25.15 20.10
CA TRP A 569 -8.07 24.58 19.65
C TRP A 569 -7.85 23.62 18.50
N LEU A 570 -8.03 22.33 18.76
CA LEU A 570 -7.75 21.22 17.85
C LEU A 570 -9.04 20.52 17.43
N LEU A 571 -9.00 19.82 16.30
CA LEU A 571 -10.10 18.96 15.88
C LEU A 571 -10.21 17.73 16.80
N GLU A 572 -11.40 17.46 17.34
CA GLU A 572 -11.68 16.24 18.09
C GLU A 572 -11.90 15.08 17.12
N ASN A 573 -11.02 14.09 17.22
CA ASN A 573 -11.12 12.83 16.50
C ASN A 573 -11.42 11.70 17.50
N GLU A 574 -10.56 10.66 17.56
CA GLU A 574 -10.71 9.53 18.47
C GLU A 574 -10.37 9.92 19.93
N SER A 575 -11.07 9.35 20.89
CA SER A 575 -10.83 9.62 22.33
C SER A 575 -9.38 9.31 22.76
N ILE A 576 -8.78 8.28 22.16
CA ILE A 576 -7.38 7.91 22.44
C ILE A 576 -6.41 8.99 21.94
N THR A 577 -6.67 9.65 20.84
CA THR A 577 -5.84 10.76 20.33
C THR A 577 -5.88 11.94 21.29
N LYS A 578 -7.07 12.30 21.75
CA LYS A 578 -7.24 13.35 22.77
C LYS A 578 -6.44 13.03 24.02
N LYS A 579 -6.54 11.79 24.52
CA LYS A 579 -5.77 11.32 25.67
C LYS A 579 -4.25 11.45 25.45
N ASN A 580 -3.76 10.99 24.30
CA ASN A 580 -2.33 11.03 23.97
C ASN A 580 -1.82 12.49 23.90
N LEU A 581 -2.55 13.38 23.22
CA LEU A 581 -2.18 14.80 23.13
C LEU A 581 -2.15 15.47 24.51
N ILE A 582 -3.11 15.19 25.39
CA ILE A 582 -3.14 15.69 26.76
C ILE A 582 -1.92 15.18 27.53
N GLN A 583 -1.63 13.88 27.47
CA GLN A 583 -0.46 13.29 28.16
C GLN A 583 0.86 13.88 27.65
N GLU A 584 0.97 14.14 26.36
CA GLU A 584 2.16 14.80 25.80
C GLU A 584 2.25 16.26 26.27
N ALA A 585 1.15 17.00 26.33
CA ALA A 585 1.14 18.38 26.82
C ALA A 585 1.52 18.47 28.32
N GLU A 586 1.05 17.53 29.14
CA GLU A 586 1.38 17.45 30.56
C GLU A 586 2.88 17.25 30.79
N LYS A 587 3.60 16.56 29.89
CA LYS A 587 5.07 16.45 29.97
C LYS A 587 5.80 17.79 29.84
N PHE A 588 5.18 18.76 29.17
CA PHE A 588 5.66 20.12 29.05
C PHE A 588 5.15 21.04 30.17
N GLY A 589 4.38 20.51 31.14
CA GLY A 589 3.76 21.30 32.20
C GLY A 589 2.54 22.11 31.80
N ILE A 590 1.96 21.81 30.62
CA ILE A 590 0.73 22.46 30.12
C ILE A 590 -0.48 21.80 30.78
N ASN A 591 -1.34 22.62 31.40
CA ASN A 591 -2.62 22.15 31.93
C ASN A 591 -3.52 21.66 30.78
N LYS A 592 -4.16 20.51 30.96
CA LYS A 592 -5.07 19.89 29.99
C LYS A 592 -6.18 20.83 29.50
N ASP A 593 -6.64 21.75 30.32
CA ASP A 593 -7.71 22.70 29.98
C ASP A 593 -7.28 23.76 28.94
N ARG A 594 -5.97 23.85 28.66
CA ARG A 594 -5.42 24.68 27.59
C ARG A 594 -5.44 23.99 26.20
N LEU A 595 -5.81 22.71 26.15
CA LEU A 595 -6.10 21.99 24.90
C LEU A 595 -7.62 21.87 24.76
N VAL A 596 -8.20 22.63 23.87
CA VAL A 596 -9.64 22.60 23.58
C VAL A 596 -9.88 21.75 22.33
N PHE A 597 -10.91 20.90 22.35
CA PHE A 597 -11.19 19.98 21.25
C PHE A 597 -12.56 20.27 20.62
N ALA A 598 -12.54 20.55 19.34
CA ALA A 598 -13.73 20.89 18.53
C ALA A 598 -14.32 19.63 17.90
N LYS A 599 -15.57 19.31 18.19
CA LYS A 599 -16.30 18.23 17.54
C LYS A 599 -16.46 18.45 16.04
N MET A 600 -16.59 17.36 15.29
CA MET A 600 -17.00 17.45 13.88
C MET A 600 -18.39 18.04 13.77
N VAL A 601 -18.55 19.01 12.88
CA VAL A 601 -19.82 19.68 12.55
C VAL A 601 -19.93 19.83 11.03
N PRO A 602 -21.10 20.15 10.46
CA PRO A 602 -21.25 20.53 9.07
C PRO A 602 -20.25 21.63 8.67
N VAL A 603 -19.91 21.70 7.39
CA VAL A 603 -18.85 22.59 6.91
C VAL A 603 -19.22 24.06 7.12
N GLU A 604 -20.49 24.42 6.93
CA GLU A 604 -21.06 25.76 7.09
C GLU A 604 -20.87 26.24 8.54
N ASP A 605 -21.14 25.37 9.52
CA ASP A 605 -20.95 25.66 10.96
C ASP A 605 -19.46 25.72 11.30
N HIS A 606 -18.64 24.85 10.66
CA HIS A 606 -17.19 24.90 10.83
C HIS A 606 -16.61 26.23 10.34
N LEU A 607 -17.04 26.71 9.19
CA LEU A 607 -16.62 28.01 8.67
C LEU A 607 -17.06 29.15 9.56
N SER A 608 -18.26 29.11 10.14
CA SER A 608 -18.72 30.11 11.10
C SER A 608 -17.87 30.14 12.37
N ARG A 609 -17.65 28.97 13.00
CA ARG A 609 -16.93 28.88 14.29
C ARG A 609 -15.45 29.20 14.21
N ILE A 610 -14.78 28.95 13.07
CA ILE A 610 -13.33 29.18 12.93
C ILE A 610 -12.97 30.66 13.18
N ARG A 611 -13.90 31.60 12.94
CA ARG A 611 -13.74 33.01 13.22
C ARG A 611 -13.49 33.34 14.69
N LEU A 612 -13.77 32.42 15.61
CA LEU A 612 -13.51 32.57 17.04
C LEU A 612 -12.01 32.44 17.40
N ALA A 613 -11.21 31.90 16.47
CA ALA A 613 -9.77 31.79 16.63
C ALA A 613 -9.06 33.12 16.29
N ASP A 614 -7.90 33.33 16.90
CA ASP A 614 -7.08 34.51 16.64
C ASP A 614 -6.02 34.26 15.58
N LEU A 615 -5.41 33.05 15.60
CA LEU A 615 -4.34 32.63 14.69
C LEU A 615 -4.44 31.13 14.41
N PHE A 616 -4.41 30.75 13.16
CA PHE A 616 -4.21 29.36 12.75
C PHE A 616 -2.71 29.05 12.70
N ILE A 617 -2.27 28.06 13.45
CA ILE A 617 -0.88 27.56 13.46
C ILE A 617 -0.80 26.26 12.67
N ASP A 618 -0.01 26.29 11.59
CA ASP A 618 0.03 25.22 10.61
C ASP A 618 0.89 24.02 11.07
N THR A 619 0.64 22.87 10.46
CA THR A 619 1.36 21.60 10.69
C THR A 619 2.56 21.43 9.76
N LEU A 620 3.55 20.67 10.23
CA LEU A 620 4.81 20.35 9.53
C LEU A 620 5.12 18.86 9.71
N PRO A 621 5.58 18.16 8.67
CA PRO A 621 5.96 18.61 7.31
C PRO A 621 4.78 18.71 6.32
N TYR A 622 3.58 18.28 6.69
CA TYR A 622 2.41 18.33 5.83
C TYR A 622 1.51 19.52 6.23
N ASN A 623 1.54 20.57 5.44
CA ASN A 623 0.77 21.78 5.70
C ASN A 623 -0.75 21.57 5.65
N ALA A 624 -1.45 22.55 6.15
CA ALA A 624 -2.87 22.77 5.90
C ALA A 624 -3.08 23.17 4.42
N HIS A 625 -3.99 22.51 3.74
CA HIS A 625 -4.41 22.82 2.37
C HIS A 625 -5.79 23.50 2.38
N THR A 626 -6.84 22.69 2.23
CA THR A 626 -8.23 23.19 2.33
C THR A 626 -8.49 23.91 3.67
N THR A 627 -7.96 23.38 4.78
CA THR A 627 -8.13 23.97 6.11
C THR A 627 -7.45 25.33 6.26
N ALA A 628 -6.29 25.56 5.59
CA ALA A 628 -5.68 26.88 5.54
C ALA A 628 -6.51 27.85 4.70
N SER A 629 -6.99 27.40 3.53
CA SER A 629 -7.87 28.20 2.69
C SER A 629 -9.15 28.59 3.43
N ASP A 630 -9.76 27.66 4.17
CA ASP A 630 -10.96 27.93 4.97
C ASP A 630 -10.69 28.95 6.08
N ALA A 631 -9.56 28.85 6.80
CA ALA A 631 -9.18 29.82 7.83
C ALA A 631 -8.96 31.22 7.25
N LEU A 632 -8.18 31.32 6.16
CA LEU A 632 -7.92 32.59 5.48
C LEU A 632 -9.22 33.24 4.99
N ARG A 633 -10.10 32.46 4.35
CA ARG A 633 -11.42 32.93 3.90
C ARG A 633 -12.26 33.49 5.03
N MET A 634 -12.17 32.94 6.22
CA MET A 634 -12.91 33.38 7.40
C MET A 634 -12.22 34.54 8.15
N GLY A 635 -11.16 35.12 7.58
CA GLY A 635 -10.43 36.22 8.17
C GLY A 635 -9.48 35.84 9.31
N VAL A 636 -9.17 34.54 9.44
CA VAL A 636 -8.20 34.05 10.43
C VAL A 636 -6.83 33.92 9.76
N PRO A 637 -5.81 34.69 10.20
CA PRO A 637 -4.47 34.55 9.65
C PRO A 637 -3.91 33.14 9.88
N VAL A 638 -3.16 32.64 8.89
CA VAL A 638 -2.46 31.34 8.94
C VAL A 638 -0.96 31.58 9.04
N LEU A 639 -0.34 31.08 10.09
CA LEU A 639 1.12 31.09 10.24
C LEU A 639 1.67 29.75 9.80
N THR A 640 2.60 29.75 8.86
CA THR A 640 3.24 28.52 8.37
C THR A 640 4.76 28.62 8.35
N CYS A 641 5.44 27.47 8.39
CA CYS A 641 6.86 27.36 8.07
C CYS A 641 7.00 26.63 6.73
N ILE A 642 7.65 27.26 5.76
CA ILE A 642 7.85 26.67 4.44
C ILE A 642 8.93 25.58 4.52
N GLY A 643 8.63 24.40 3.98
CA GLY A 643 9.56 23.28 3.92
C GLY A 643 10.14 23.03 2.54
N GLU A 644 10.58 21.80 2.30
CA GLU A 644 11.29 21.39 1.12
C GLU A 644 10.41 20.73 0.06
N SER A 645 9.40 19.95 0.50
CA SER A 645 8.52 19.16 -0.37
C SER A 645 7.24 19.92 -0.76
N PHE A 646 6.52 19.42 -1.75
CA PHE A 646 5.25 20.00 -2.19
C PHE A 646 4.28 20.19 -1.00
N ALA A 647 4.05 19.11 -0.23
CA ALA A 647 3.08 19.11 0.86
C ALA A 647 3.42 20.10 1.99
N SER A 648 4.70 20.46 2.17
CA SER A 648 5.17 21.41 3.18
C SER A 648 5.23 22.86 2.70
N ARG A 649 4.75 23.14 1.49
CA ARG A 649 4.80 24.46 0.85
C ARG A 649 3.43 25.02 0.46
N VAL A 650 2.36 24.23 0.65
CA VAL A 650 1.02 24.59 0.18
C VAL A 650 0.48 25.81 0.91
N ALA A 651 0.59 25.88 2.24
CA ALA A 651 0.12 27.06 2.97
C ALA A 651 0.89 28.33 2.56
N ALA A 652 2.21 28.19 2.27
CA ALA A 652 3.01 29.29 1.74
C ALA A 652 2.55 29.74 0.34
N SER A 653 2.12 28.83 -0.53
CA SER A 653 1.50 29.15 -1.82
C SER A 653 0.23 30.00 -1.64
N LEU A 654 -0.67 29.56 -0.74
CA LEU A 654 -1.92 30.29 -0.46
C LEU A 654 -1.66 31.70 0.09
N LEU A 655 -0.71 31.81 1.03
CA LEU A 655 -0.31 33.10 1.62
C LEU A 655 0.35 34.03 0.58
N SER A 656 1.17 33.47 -0.31
CA SER A 656 1.81 34.24 -1.40
C SER A 656 0.76 34.78 -2.37
N ALA A 657 -0.27 33.99 -2.70
CA ALA A 657 -1.38 34.40 -3.54
C ALA A 657 -2.24 35.54 -2.92
N LEU A 658 -2.20 35.68 -1.58
CA LEU A 658 -2.82 36.77 -0.84
C LEU A 658 -1.83 37.88 -0.44
N LYS A 659 -0.58 37.82 -0.88
CA LYS A 659 0.50 38.76 -0.54
C LYS A 659 0.82 38.84 0.97
N LEU A 660 0.54 37.80 1.73
CA LEU A 660 0.75 37.70 3.18
C LEU A 660 2.12 37.04 3.50
N HIS A 661 3.18 37.46 2.83
CA HIS A 661 4.52 36.86 2.95
C HIS A 661 5.08 36.94 4.38
N SER A 662 4.65 37.90 5.21
CA SER A 662 5.08 38.02 6.60
C SER A 662 4.64 36.88 7.50
N LEU A 663 3.71 36.03 7.06
CA LEU A 663 3.23 34.83 7.76
C LEU A 663 3.91 33.55 7.28
N ILE A 664 4.89 33.65 6.37
CA ILE A 664 5.68 32.52 5.86
C ILE A 664 7.06 32.56 6.52
N THR A 665 7.31 31.68 7.47
CA THR A 665 8.61 31.56 8.15
C THR A 665 9.48 30.49 7.48
N LYS A 666 10.79 30.53 7.70
CA LYS A 666 11.79 29.66 7.07
C LYS A 666 12.40 28.66 8.05
N SER A 667 12.13 28.82 9.33
CA SER A 667 12.64 27.92 10.37
C SER A 667 11.61 27.74 11.48
N HIS A 668 11.72 26.65 12.22
CA HIS A 668 10.91 26.37 13.40
C HIS A 668 11.05 27.45 14.47
N SER A 669 12.25 28.05 14.63
CA SER A 669 12.49 29.14 15.58
C SER A 669 11.77 30.42 15.17
N GLU A 670 11.82 30.78 13.88
CA GLU A 670 11.05 31.93 13.37
C GLU A 670 9.54 31.72 13.54
N TYR A 671 9.06 30.50 13.25
CA TYR A 671 7.66 30.14 13.42
C TYR A 671 7.19 30.29 14.86
N GLU A 672 7.96 29.76 15.82
CA GLU A 672 7.68 29.87 17.25
C GLU A 672 7.69 31.34 17.70
N SER A 673 8.73 32.08 17.34
CA SER A 673 8.90 33.48 17.71
C SER A 673 7.77 34.35 17.16
N LEU A 674 7.40 34.17 15.90
CA LEU A 674 6.33 34.95 15.28
C LEU A 674 4.94 34.62 15.85
N ALA A 675 4.68 33.34 16.19
CA ALA A 675 3.45 32.97 16.87
C ALA A 675 3.29 33.67 18.22
N ILE A 676 4.36 33.70 19.02
CA ILE A 676 4.40 34.40 20.32
C ILE A 676 4.24 35.91 20.12
N GLU A 677 4.95 36.48 19.16
CA GLU A 677 4.88 37.90 18.87
C GLU A 677 3.46 38.35 18.46
N LEU A 678 2.81 37.59 17.57
CA LEU A 678 1.44 37.90 17.14
C LEU A 678 0.43 37.76 18.27
N ALA A 679 0.66 36.87 19.21
CA ALA A 679 -0.23 36.69 20.36
C ALA A 679 -0.03 37.77 21.43
N THR A 680 1.18 38.31 21.58
CA THR A 680 1.54 39.29 22.59
C THR A 680 1.47 40.75 22.09
N GLN A 681 1.39 40.94 20.76
CA GLN A 681 1.31 42.29 20.14
C GLN A 681 0.01 42.45 19.34
N PRO A 682 -1.11 42.83 19.99
CA PRO A 682 -2.43 42.91 19.33
C PRO A 682 -2.48 43.88 18.14
N LYS A 683 -1.66 44.93 18.16
CA LYS A 683 -1.59 45.90 17.04
C LYS A 683 -0.99 45.23 15.78
N LYS A 684 0.00 44.37 15.92
CA LYS A 684 0.60 43.68 14.80
C LYS A 684 -0.36 42.66 14.19
N LEU A 685 -1.04 41.87 15.05
CA LEU A 685 -2.04 40.92 14.60
C LEU A 685 -3.22 41.65 13.88
N LYS A 686 -3.68 42.79 14.43
CA LYS A 686 -4.73 43.57 13.80
C LYS A 686 -4.29 44.05 12.42
N ALA A 687 -3.10 44.59 12.28
CA ALA A 687 -2.59 45.04 10.97
C ALA A 687 -2.58 43.89 9.94
N ILE A 688 -2.21 42.68 10.35
CA ILE A 688 -2.26 41.49 9.48
C ILE A 688 -3.71 41.12 9.11
N LYS A 689 -4.65 41.15 10.06
CA LYS A 689 -6.06 40.89 9.81
C LYS A 689 -6.65 41.95 8.86
N ASP A 690 -6.25 43.20 8.98
CA ASP A 690 -6.69 44.30 8.09
C ASP A 690 -6.15 44.08 6.65
N ILE A 691 -4.88 43.68 6.50
CA ILE A 691 -4.30 43.29 5.19
C ILE A 691 -5.06 42.10 4.61
N LEU A 692 -5.28 41.03 5.39
CA LEU A 692 -6.03 39.87 4.95
C LEU A 692 -7.43 40.25 4.45
N ALA A 693 -8.15 41.08 5.17
CA ALA A 693 -9.49 41.52 4.77
C ALA A 693 -9.49 42.25 3.40
N ILE A 694 -8.49 43.06 3.12
CA ILE A 694 -8.29 43.69 1.81
C ILE A 694 -7.96 42.65 0.75
N SER A 695 -6.99 41.77 1.02
CA SER A 695 -6.51 40.78 0.07
C SER A 695 -7.59 39.75 -0.34
N LEU A 696 -8.53 39.43 0.55
CA LEU A 696 -9.66 38.55 0.24
C LEU A 696 -10.54 39.06 -0.90
N SER A 697 -10.64 40.38 -1.06
CA SER A 697 -11.47 41.03 -2.09
C SER A 697 -10.68 41.43 -3.35
N SER A 698 -9.36 41.57 -3.26
CA SER A 698 -8.54 42.13 -4.34
C SER A 698 -7.63 41.10 -5.02
N GLU A 699 -7.25 40.01 -4.32
CA GLU A 699 -6.25 39.06 -4.81
C GLU A 699 -6.87 37.84 -5.47
N ALA A 700 -6.03 37.10 -6.20
CA ALA A 700 -6.45 36.03 -7.13
C ALA A 700 -6.93 34.74 -6.45
N LEU A 701 -6.60 34.48 -5.18
CA LEU A 701 -6.78 33.16 -4.54
C LEU A 701 -8.23 32.63 -4.60
N TYR A 702 -9.22 33.53 -4.46
CA TYR A 702 -10.65 33.18 -4.47
C TYR A 702 -11.37 33.65 -5.75
N ASN A 703 -10.63 33.94 -6.80
CA ASN A 703 -11.19 34.26 -8.11
C ASN A 703 -11.23 33.00 -8.99
N ALA A 704 -12.29 32.19 -8.82
CA ALA A 704 -12.45 30.93 -9.56
C ALA A 704 -12.46 31.15 -11.08
N LYS A 705 -13.02 32.27 -11.57
CA LYS A 705 -13.04 32.57 -13.00
C LYS A 705 -11.62 32.77 -13.57
N LEU A 706 -10.78 33.55 -12.88
CA LEU A 706 -9.39 33.77 -13.29
C LEU A 706 -8.60 32.48 -13.21
N PHE A 707 -8.79 31.69 -12.15
CA PHE A 707 -8.14 30.38 -12.02
C PHE A 707 -8.51 29.45 -13.18
N THR A 708 -9.79 29.36 -13.54
CA THR A 708 -10.27 28.53 -14.65
C THR A 708 -9.66 28.97 -15.97
N GLN A 709 -9.60 30.27 -16.26
CA GLN A 709 -8.97 30.79 -17.47
C GLN A 709 -7.48 30.43 -17.56
N ASN A 710 -6.76 30.52 -16.46
CA ASN A 710 -5.34 30.15 -16.40
C ASN A 710 -5.15 28.63 -16.63
N LEU A 711 -6.00 27.80 -16.01
CA LEU A 711 -5.94 26.36 -16.20
C LEU A 711 -6.28 25.95 -17.65
N GLU A 712 -7.28 26.59 -18.24
CA GLU A 712 -7.63 26.42 -19.65
C GLU A 712 -6.48 26.80 -20.59
N SER A 713 -5.75 27.87 -20.27
CA SER A 713 -4.54 28.26 -21.01
C SER A 713 -3.45 27.17 -20.90
N ALA A 714 -3.28 26.55 -19.72
CA ALA A 714 -2.37 25.43 -19.57
C ALA A 714 -2.79 24.24 -20.44
N TYR A 715 -4.05 23.85 -20.41
CA TYR A 715 -4.58 22.76 -21.23
C TYR A 715 -4.44 23.02 -22.76
N MET A 716 -4.71 24.25 -23.19
CA MET A 716 -4.50 24.62 -24.60
C MET A 716 -3.04 24.49 -25.02
N GLN A 717 -2.09 24.95 -24.17
CA GLN A 717 -0.66 24.83 -24.46
C GLN A 717 -0.21 23.37 -24.49
N MET A 718 -0.68 22.49 -23.59
CA MET A 718 -0.45 21.04 -23.62
C MET A 718 -0.96 20.42 -24.91
N TYR A 719 -2.21 20.72 -25.29
CA TYR A 719 -2.87 20.21 -26.48
C TYR A 719 -2.16 20.67 -27.78
N ASP A 720 -1.85 21.97 -27.89
CA ASP A 720 -1.12 22.51 -29.06
C ASP A 720 0.27 21.91 -29.21
N ARG A 721 0.95 21.66 -28.08
CA ARG A 721 2.26 21.02 -28.07
C ARG A 721 2.17 19.58 -28.54
N HIS A 722 1.22 18.83 -28.06
CA HIS A 722 0.97 17.45 -28.47
C HIS A 722 0.63 17.36 -29.96
N ASN A 723 -0.26 18.22 -30.47
CA ASN A 723 -0.65 18.23 -31.88
C ASN A 723 0.50 18.59 -32.84
N LYS A 724 1.53 19.27 -32.35
CA LYS A 724 2.79 19.53 -33.07
C LYS A 724 3.77 18.38 -32.99
N GLY A 725 3.45 17.27 -32.35
CA GLY A 725 4.33 16.11 -32.13
C GLY A 725 5.51 16.41 -31.19
N LEU A 726 5.38 17.43 -30.33
CA LEU A 726 6.44 17.83 -29.41
C LEU A 726 6.28 17.13 -28.06
N ALA A 727 7.39 16.64 -27.50
CA ALA A 727 7.39 16.03 -26.17
C ALA A 727 6.95 17.03 -25.06
N PRO A 728 6.36 16.56 -23.96
CA PRO A 728 6.01 17.40 -22.81
C PRO A 728 7.17 18.28 -22.33
N GLU A 729 6.88 19.51 -21.94
CA GLU A 729 7.85 20.48 -21.42
C GLU A 729 7.20 21.36 -20.36
N HIS A 730 7.99 22.01 -19.49
CA HIS A 730 7.44 22.91 -18.49
C HIS A 730 6.69 24.09 -19.13
N ILE A 731 5.48 24.36 -18.64
CA ILE A 731 4.59 25.40 -19.13
C ILE A 731 4.51 26.52 -18.07
N TYR A 732 4.54 27.76 -18.50
CA TYR A 732 4.36 28.92 -17.64
C TYR A 732 3.13 29.70 -18.10
N ILE A 733 2.17 29.86 -17.21
CA ILE A 733 0.97 30.66 -17.44
C ILE A 733 1.24 32.06 -16.87
N GLU A 734 1.01 33.08 -17.72
CA GLU A 734 1.19 34.49 -17.39
C GLU A 734 -0.09 35.13 -16.87
#